data_351d2d046c7fc769c6d6a59fd4a5bd54
#
_entry.id   351d2d046c7fc769c6d6a59fd4a5bd54
#
_cell.length_a   1.000
_cell.length_b   1.000
_cell.length_c   1.000
_cell.angle_alpha   90.00
_cell.angle_beta   90.00
_cell.angle_gamma   90.00
#
_symmetry.space_group_name_H-M   'P 1'
#
loop_
_entity.id
_entity.type
_entity.pdbx_description
1 polymer ?
#
loop_
_entity_poly.entity_id
_entity_poly.type
_entity_poly.pdbx_seq_one_letter_code
_entity_poly.pdbx_strand_id
1 'polypeptide(L)'
;MTAKSERLSVLSDAEQEALYGVPNFDEGQQLEYFALSDAELVLATSRPGLHAQMHCVLQIGYFKAKRAFFVFDWDEVTEDCAFVTSRYFQDQTLELLPISKHERYAQRNGIATLAGYQSWSSASLPWLTSRAAQLVRRDVTPSFVAMELVAALGERKIIRPGYTTLQEIVSGALTAERHRLGGLLDGLLDEPLKVALAQLLVHEDTLSELAVLKQDAKNFGHQHMNRERDKRAMLAPLHRAAKELLPRLEISRQNLLYYASLVNYYTVFDLRRFKPEQTRLYLLCFAWLRYRQFTDNLVAAMNHIVRQYEAETKAHAQKRTLREQVAQMRNNRKVGRLLLLYVDDQVADTELFGTVRRRAWRIMGKDEVLAMGAHMSAKQLSSLALRWDAIDKLGVRVRLNLRPIFAAVDFCGEQDNPWLQALAWIKAVFAREQRLSQRPLSECPADTLPVRLRSFLLDYDDAGNPVALNDACYEFWLYHQLAKRLRTGDIYIDDSLQHRRLADELVPLDEYAPLLAQMDAADIAWLCQPVGGRLEALAEELRQQWHAFNSELRRGKLPHLEFDTARRRLIWHKPKAEDSPDAPDSFYGRLPLTDIADVLRFVDGKCQFLSALTPLQPRYVKQGAETNNLLAVITAMAM
;
A
#
# COMPACT_ATOMS: atom_id res chain seq x y z
N MET A 1 2.59 -28.80 39.13
CA MET A 1 3.07 -28.54 37.74
C MET A 1 3.20 -27.03 37.62
N THR A 2 4.39 -26.50 37.79
CA THR A 2 4.71 -25.08 37.61
C THR A 2 4.59 -24.77 36.12
N ALA A 3 3.66 -23.88 35.75
CA ALA A 3 3.55 -23.37 34.39
C ALA A 3 4.92 -22.84 33.98
N LYS A 4 5.56 -23.47 33.00
CA LYS A 4 6.72 -22.92 32.30
C LYS A 4 6.25 -21.56 31.77
N SER A 5 6.83 -20.47 32.29
CA SER A 5 6.72 -19.15 31.66
C SER A 5 7.11 -19.32 30.20
N GLU A 6 6.15 -19.25 29.29
CA GLU A 6 6.44 -19.26 27.85
C GLU A 6 7.32 -18.04 27.57
N ARG A 7 8.60 -18.31 27.29
CA ARG A 7 9.55 -17.26 26.89
C ARG A 7 9.07 -16.63 25.59
N LEU A 8 9.27 -15.34 25.46
CA LEU A 8 8.95 -14.63 24.21
C LEU A 8 9.69 -15.32 23.04
N SER A 9 8.96 -15.82 22.05
CA SER A 9 9.58 -16.27 20.80
C SER A 9 10.10 -15.04 20.05
N VAL A 10 11.42 -15.00 19.87
CA VAL A 10 12.11 -13.87 19.20
C VAL A 10 12.19 -14.08 17.70
N LEU A 11 12.27 -15.34 17.28
CA LEU A 11 12.27 -15.78 15.89
C LEU A 11 11.06 -16.69 15.66
N SER A 12 10.53 -16.69 14.46
CA SER A 12 9.59 -17.72 14.00
C SER A 12 10.29 -19.09 13.91
N ASP A 13 9.51 -20.16 13.87
CA ASP A 13 10.07 -21.51 13.75
C ASP A 13 10.91 -21.64 12.47
N ALA A 14 10.48 -21.04 11.36
CA ALA A 14 11.22 -21.03 10.10
C ALA A 14 12.54 -20.24 10.20
N GLU A 15 12.55 -19.09 10.85
CA GLU A 15 13.77 -18.29 11.06
C GLU A 15 14.73 -19.00 12.03
N GLN A 16 14.19 -19.66 13.06
CA GLN A 16 14.99 -20.44 13.97
C GLN A 16 15.63 -21.63 13.27
N GLU A 17 14.89 -22.37 12.43
CA GLU A 17 15.42 -23.48 11.63
C GLU A 17 16.44 -22.99 10.61
N ALA A 18 16.18 -21.86 9.95
CA ALA A 18 17.13 -21.27 9.02
C ALA A 18 18.47 -20.92 9.68
N LEU A 19 18.45 -20.43 10.93
CA LEU A 19 19.68 -20.07 11.66
C LEU A 19 20.31 -21.25 12.40
N TYR A 20 19.54 -22.04 13.11
CA TYR A 20 20.01 -23.02 14.09
C TYR A 20 19.75 -24.48 13.68
N GLY A 21 18.92 -24.73 12.66
CA GLY A 21 18.72 -26.07 12.09
C GLY A 21 19.95 -26.56 11.31
N VAL A 22 20.13 -27.86 11.24
CA VAL A 22 21.18 -28.49 10.43
C VAL A 22 20.93 -28.14 8.96
N PRO A 23 21.95 -27.69 8.20
CA PRO A 23 21.76 -27.44 6.77
C PRO A 23 21.27 -28.68 6.03
N ASN A 24 20.34 -28.54 5.14
CA ASN A 24 19.92 -29.55 4.17
C ASN A 24 20.31 -29.04 2.78
N PHE A 25 21.42 -29.56 2.22
CA PHE A 25 22.02 -29.07 1.00
C PHE A 25 21.45 -29.75 -0.24
N ASP A 26 21.13 -28.96 -1.28
CA ASP A 26 20.97 -29.48 -2.63
C ASP A 26 22.35 -29.81 -3.27
N GLU A 27 22.35 -30.48 -4.44
CA GLU A 27 23.58 -30.85 -5.14
C GLU A 27 24.52 -29.67 -5.41
N GLY A 28 23.97 -28.48 -5.75
CA GLY A 28 24.77 -27.28 -6.00
C GLY A 28 25.46 -26.78 -4.73
N GLN A 29 24.72 -26.76 -3.63
CA GLN A 29 25.21 -26.36 -2.31
C GLN A 29 26.24 -27.39 -1.76
N GLN A 30 26.02 -28.68 -1.99
CA GLN A 30 27.02 -29.71 -1.63
C GLN A 30 28.35 -29.50 -2.37
N LEU A 31 28.27 -29.16 -3.67
CA LEU A 31 29.48 -28.85 -4.47
C LEU A 31 30.18 -27.59 -3.97
N GLU A 32 29.45 -26.57 -3.54
CA GLU A 32 30.00 -25.31 -3.04
C GLU A 32 30.59 -25.46 -1.64
N TYR A 33 29.81 -25.95 -0.68
CA TYR A 33 30.18 -25.90 0.72
C TYR A 33 31.11 -27.05 1.13
N PHE A 34 31.04 -28.22 0.50
CA PHE A 34 31.97 -29.30 0.72
C PHE A 34 33.21 -29.25 -0.19
N ALA A 35 33.41 -28.17 -0.96
CA ALA A 35 34.70 -27.92 -1.59
C ALA A 35 35.73 -27.50 -0.52
N LEU A 36 36.68 -28.38 -0.19
CA LEU A 36 37.68 -28.10 0.82
C LEU A 36 38.93 -27.48 0.19
N SER A 37 39.51 -26.50 0.87
CA SER A 37 40.85 -26.01 0.61
C SER A 37 41.89 -27.03 1.17
N ASP A 38 43.15 -26.91 0.74
CA ASP A 38 44.22 -27.79 1.22
C ASP A 38 44.35 -27.74 2.75
N ALA A 39 44.23 -26.56 3.35
CA ALA A 39 44.30 -26.41 4.80
C ALA A 39 43.13 -27.07 5.53
N GLU A 40 41.93 -27.00 4.98
CA GLU A 40 40.73 -27.65 5.51
C GLU A 40 40.82 -29.17 5.38
N LEU A 41 41.37 -29.64 4.26
CA LEU A 41 41.60 -31.07 4.03
C LEU A 41 42.64 -31.64 5.03
N VAL A 42 43.74 -30.91 5.25
CA VAL A 42 44.75 -31.29 6.27
C VAL A 42 44.11 -31.35 7.67
N LEU A 43 43.29 -30.38 8.02
CA LEU A 43 42.57 -30.37 9.29
C LEU A 43 41.65 -31.58 9.41
N ALA A 44 40.88 -31.91 8.39
CA ALA A 44 39.94 -33.01 8.41
C ALA A 44 40.66 -34.37 8.50
N THR A 45 41.69 -34.59 7.68
CA THR A 45 42.48 -35.85 7.65
C THR A 45 43.33 -36.07 8.90
N SER A 46 43.64 -35.01 9.65
CA SER A 46 44.35 -35.14 10.94
C SER A 46 43.50 -35.72 12.08
N ARG A 47 42.18 -35.91 11.85
CA ARG A 47 41.28 -36.43 12.90
C ARG A 47 41.42 -37.94 13.08
N PRO A 48 41.20 -38.44 14.33
CA PRO A 48 41.40 -39.87 14.64
C PRO A 48 40.25 -40.72 14.09
N GLY A 49 40.54 -41.52 13.07
CA GLY A 49 39.56 -42.43 12.45
C GLY A 49 38.63 -41.79 11.43
N LEU A 50 38.15 -42.59 10.48
CA LEU A 50 37.37 -42.15 9.33
C LEU A 50 36.06 -41.45 9.71
N HIS A 51 35.35 -41.95 10.74
CA HIS A 51 34.11 -41.30 11.23
C HIS A 51 34.35 -39.87 11.74
N ALA A 52 35.51 -39.63 12.42
CA ALA A 52 35.85 -38.29 12.89
C ALA A 52 36.27 -37.35 11.75
N GLN A 53 36.96 -37.92 10.73
CA GLN A 53 37.31 -37.19 9.51
C GLN A 53 36.06 -36.77 8.72
N MET A 54 35.13 -37.71 8.51
CA MET A 54 33.84 -37.45 7.87
C MET A 54 33.06 -36.34 8.60
N HIS A 55 32.88 -36.46 9.92
CA HIS A 55 32.22 -35.47 10.74
C HIS A 55 32.90 -34.09 10.63
N CYS A 56 34.22 -34.05 10.57
CA CYS A 56 34.98 -32.81 10.41
C CYS A 56 34.67 -32.14 9.05
N VAL A 57 34.62 -32.91 7.96
CA VAL A 57 34.25 -32.40 6.61
C VAL A 57 32.85 -31.82 6.63
N LEU A 58 31.85 -32.52 7.18
CA LEU A 58 30.49 -32.05 7.31
C LEU A 58 30.43 -30.76 8.13
N GLN A 59 31.11 -30.71 9.28
CA GLN A 59 31.15 -29.50 10.11
C GLN A 59 31.81 -28.30 9.39
N ILE A 60 32.83 -28.52 8.55
CA ILE A 60 33.44 -27.46 7.72
C ILE A 60 32.42 -26.92 6.73
N GLY A 61 31.70 -27.78 6.01
CA GLY A 61 30.68 -27.39 5.05
C GLY A 61 29.54 -26.62 5.72
N TYR A 62 29.02 -27.12 6.82
CA TYR A 62 27.95 -26.44 7.57
C TYR A 62 28.41 -25.12 8.17
N PHE A 63 29.66 -25.03 8.62
CA PHE A 63 30.24 -23.78 9.10
C PHE A 63 30.41 -22.77 7.98
N LYS A 64 30.80 -23.18 6.78
CA LYS A 64 30.85 -22.29 5.60
C LYS A 64 29.49 -21.71 5.29
N ALA A 65 28.43 -22.51 5.35
CA ALA A 65 27.06 -22.08 5.04
C ALA A 65 26.46 -21.19 6.13
N LYS A 66 26.50 -21.63 7.38
CA LYS A 66 25.74 -20.98 8.46
C LYS A 66 26.58 -20.29 9.55
N ARG A 67 27.91 -20.37 9.49
CA ARG A 67 28.84 -19.83 10.53
C ARG A 67 28.50 -20.33 11.95
N ALA A 68 28.05 -21.56 12.04
CA ALA A 68 27.69 -22.25 13.27
C ALA A 68 28.09 -23.70 13.23
N PHE A 69 28.16 -24.33 14.42
CA PHE A 69 28.40 -25.76 14.57
C PHE A 69 27.11 -26.44 14.99
N PHE A 70 26.91 -27.65 14.46
CA PHE A 70 25.70 -28.41 14.68
C PHE A 70 25.98 -29.73 15.40
N VAL A 71 25.02 -30.18 16.16
CA VAL A 71 24.98 -31.51 16.72
C VAL A 71 23.87 -32.23 15.98
N PHE A 72 24.21 -33.31 15.28
CA PHE A 72 23.31 -34.09 14.46
C PHE A 72 23.59 -35.57 14.64
N ASP A 73 22.59 -36.38 14.36
CA ASP A 73 22.73 -37.82 14.21
C ASP A 73 23.01 -38.15 12.72
N TRP A 74 23.70 -39.28 12.49
CA TRP A 74 24.12 -39.66 11.13
C TRP A 74 22.95 -39.85 10.15
N ASP A 75 21.80 -40.27 10.68
CA ASP A 75 20.57 -40.44 9.88
C ASP A 75 20.01 -39.12 9.35
N GLU A 76 20.24 -38.01 10.05
CA GLU A 76 19.80 -36.68 9.65
C GLU A 76 20.58 -36.08 8.47
N VAL A 77 21.78 -36.61 8.21
CA VAL A 77 22.74 -36.06 7.22
C VAL A 77 23.18 -37.11 6.20
N THR A 78 22.33 -38.09 5.93
CA THR A 78 22.67 -39.26 5.08
C THR A 78 23.08 -38.87 3.66
N GLU A 79 22.37 -37.88 3.05
CA GLU A 79 22.65 -37.41 1.68
C GLU A 79 24.02 -36.72 1.62
N ASP A 80 24.31 -35.86 2.57
CA ASP A 80 25.61 -35.17 2.68
C ASP A 80 26.75 -36.16 2.96
N CYS A 81 26.50 -37.17 3.80
CA CYS A 81 27.46 -38.26 4.03
C CYS A 81 27.79 -39.03 2.74
N ALA A 82 26.77 -39.37 1.95
CA ALA A 82 26.97 -40.07 0.68
C ALA A 82 27.79 -39.23 -0.30
N PHE A 83 27.50 -37.93 -0.40
CA PHE A 83 28.24 -36.99 -1.25
C PHE A 83 29.71 -36.88 -0.82
N VAL A 84 29.97 -36.65 0.47
CA VAL A 84 31.33 -36.52 1.02
C VAL A 84 32.11 -37.82 0.90
N THR A 85 31.47 -38.99 1.10
CA THR A 85 32.10 -40.30 0.90
C THR A 85 32.56 -40.49 -0.52
N SER A 86 31.70 -40.22 -1.50
CA SER A 86 32.02 -40.34 -2.92
C SER A 86 33.18 -39.43 -3.36
N ARG A 87 33.38 -38.31 -2.68
CA ARG A 87 34.38 -37.31 -3.05
C ARG A 87 35.72 -37.48 -2.36
N TYR A 88 35.73 -37.84 -1.07
CA TYR A 88 36.94 -37.82 -0.23
C TYR A 88 37.35 -39.17 0.34
N PHE A 89 36.45 -40.15 0.38
CA PHE A 89 36.67 -41.45 1.05
C PHE A 89 36.34 -42.63 0.12
N GLN A 90 36.62 -42.50 -1.17
CA GLN A 90 36.45 -43.57 -2.15
C GLN A 90 37.28 -44.78 -1.71
N ASP A 91 36.72 -45.99 -1.84
CA ASP A 91 37.34 -47.28 -1.49
C ASP A 91 37.55 -47.53 0.02
N GLN A 92 36.97 -46.72 0.90
CA GLN A 92 37.07 -46.95 2.35
C GLN A 92 35.70 -47.35 2.93
N THR A 93 35.71 -48.41 3.74
CA THR A 93 34.50 -48.82 4.48
C THR A 93 34.33 -47.91 5.69
N LEU A 94 33.27 -47.12 5.68
CA LEU A 94 32.98 -46.15 6.71
C LEU A 94 32.05 -46.77 7.76
N GLU A 95 32.53 -46.90 8.99
CA GLU A 95 31.70 -47.22 10.15
C GLU A 95 31.37 -45.92 10.88
N LEU A 96 30.09 -45.53 10.88
CA LEU A 96 29.62 -44.26 11.46
C LEU A 96 29.45 -44.40 12.98
N LEU A 97 30.51 -44.14 13.72
CA LEU A 97 30.51 -44.19 15.18
C LEU A 97 30.17 -42.83 15.80
N PRO A 98 29.57 -42.77 17.00
CA PRO A 98 29.31 -41.54 17.72
C PRO A 98 30.59 -40.75 18.00
N ILE A 99 30.55 -39.43 17.73
CA ILE A 99 31.70 -38.55 17.97
C ILE A 99 31.75 -38.12 19.44
N SER A 100 32.91 -38.29 20.09
CA SER A 100 33.11 -37.90 21.47
C SER A 100 33.01 -36.37 21.67
N LYS A 101 32.64 -35.95 22.88
CA LYS A 101 32.58 -34.51 23.21
C LYS A 101 33.91 -33.79 23.04
N HIS A 102 35.02 -34.51 23.37
CA HIS A 102 36.37 -33.98 23.24
C HIS A 102 36.73 -33.76 21.76
N GLU A 103 36.41 -34.70 20.90
CA GLU A 103 36.66 -34.60 19.47
C GLU A 103 35.82 -33.49 18.81
N ARG A 104 34.52 -33.39 19.15
CA ARG A 104 33.68 -32.27 18.69
C ARG A 104 34.25 -30.90 19.08
N TYR A 105 34.78 -30.78 20.31
CA TYR A 105 35.41 -29.55 20.76
C TYR A 105 36.70 -29.24 19.99
N ALA A 106 37.54 -30.25 19.75
CA ALA A 106 38.78 -30.11 18.99
C ALA A 106 38.53 -29.71 17.53
N GLN A 107 37.53 -30.32 16.86
CA GLN A 107 37.12 -29.98 15.52
C GLN A 107 36.59 -28.53 15.47
N ARG A 108 35.68 -28.16 16.37
CA ARG A 108 35.13 -26.82 16.47
C ARG A 108 36.22 -25.77 16.60
N ASN A 109 37.20 -25.97 17.47
CA ASN A 109 38.28 -25.02 17.66
C ASN A 109 39.20 -24.95 16.43
N GLY A 110 39.51 -26.10 15.82
CA GLY A 110 40.32 -26.16 14.60
C GLY A 110 39.68 -25.40 13.44
N ILE A 111 38.39 -25.67 13.17
CA ILE A 111 37.65 -25.02 12.11
C ILE A 111 37.50 -23.51 12.38
N ALA A 112 37.15 -23.14 13.60
CA ALA A 112 37.00 -21.73 13.98
C ALA A 112 38.32 -20.95 13.79
N THR A 113 39.44 -21.53 14.24
CA THR A 113 40.77 -20.94 14.09
C THR A 113 41.15 -20.78 12.63
N LEU A 114 40.93 -21.84 11.82
CA LEU A 114 41.25 -21.81 10.40
C LEU A 114 40.42 -20.76 9.64
N ALA A 115 39.14 -20.60 10.00
CA ALA A 115 38.25 -19.59 9.42
C ALA A 115 38.46 -18.20 9.99
N GLY A 116 39.30 -18.02 11.00
CA GLY A 116 39.54 -16.74 11.68
C GLY A 116 38.39 -16.29 12.58
N TYR A 117 37.56 -17.24 13.05
CA TYR A 117 36.44 -16.97 13.94
C TYR A 117 36.79 -17.25 15.40
N GLN A 118 36.18 -16.44 16.28
CA GLN A 118 36.29 -16.64 17.73
C GLN A 118 35.02 -17.35 18.24
N SER A 119 35.21 -18.28 19.16
CA SER A 119 34.09 -18.91 19.85
C SER A 119 33.36 -17.89 20.73
N TRP A 120 32.02 -18.01 20.80
CA TRP A 120 31.23 -17.23 21.74
C TRP A 120 31.76 -17.41 23.19
N SER A 121 31.90 -16.28 23.89
CA SER A 121 32.24 -16.25 25.30
C SER A 121 31.46 -15.18 26.06
N SER A 122 31.39 -15.30 27.38
CA SER A 122 30.78 -14.28 28.24
C SER A 122 31.43 -12.89 28.14
N ALA A 123 32.68 -12.83 27.67
CA ALA A 123 33.39 -11.57 27.44
C ALA A 123 32.74 -10.74 26.32
N SER A 124 32.05 -11.34 25.37
CA SER A 124 31.34 -10.66 24.29
C SER A 124 29.94 -10.18 24.71
N LEU A 125 29.41 -10.64 25.84
CA LEU A 125 28.05 -10.33 26.29
C LEU A 125 27.80 -8.83 26.51
N PRO A 126 28.67 -8.04 27.19
CA PRO A 126 28.43 -6.62 27.43
C PRO A 126 28.31 -5.83 26.11
N TRP A 127 29.19 -6.13 25.15
CA TRP A 127 29.13 -5.50 23.84
C TRP A 127 27.83 -5.86 23.09
N LEU A 128 27.45 -7.15 23.06
CA LEU A 128 26.25 -7.56 22.34
C LEU A 128 24.97 -6.98 22.98
N THR A 129 24.93 -6.91 24.32
CA THR A 129 23.84 -6.25 25.05
C THR A 129 23.77 -4.76 24.76
N SER A 130 24.92 -4.06 24.70
CA SER A 130 24.97 -2.66 24.31
C SER A 130 24.49 -2.45 22.89
N ARG A 131 24.88 -3.33 21.95
CA ARG A 131 24.40 -3.30 20.57
C ARG A 131 22.89 -3.54 20.49
N ALA A 132 22.36 -4.52 21.23
CA ALA A 132 20.92 -4.77 21.33
C ALA A 132 20.17 -3.54 21.82
N ALA A 133 20.68 -2.84 22.84
CA ALA A 133 20.10 -1.62 23.37
C ALA A 133 20.07 -0.47 22.35
N GLN A 134 21.05 -0.39 21.44
CA GLN A 134 21.04 0.58 20.32
C GLN A 134 19.98 0.20 19.27
N LEU A 135 19.90 -1.09 18.91
CA LEU A 135 18.99 -1.57 17.88
C LEU A 135 17.52 -1.41 18.27
N VAL A 136 17.16 -1.71 19.53
CA VAL A 136 15.77 -1.57 20.02
C VAL A 136 15.29 -0.11 20.05
N ARG A 137 16.17 0.88 20.11
CA ARG A 137 15.78 2.29 19.96
C ARG A 137 15.29 2.59 18.55
N ARG A 138 15.84 1.89 17.56
CA ARG A 138 15.49 2.02 16.16
C ARG A 138 14.24 1.19 15.81
N ASP A 139 14.26 -0.10 16.18
CA ASP A 139 13.17 -1.04 15.88
C ASP A 139 13.06 -2.10 16.98
N VAL A 140 11.90 -2.18 17.63
CA VAL A 140 11.59 -3.17 18.68
C VAL A 140 11.01 -4.48 18.13
N THR A 141 11.04 -4.69 16.82
CA THR A 141 10.62 -5.98 16.25
C THR A 141 11.64 -7.07 16.67
N PRO A 142 11.20 -8.13 17.37
CA PRO A 142 12.14 -9.10 17.94
C PRO A 142 13.04 -9.78 16.91
N SER A 143 12.49 -10.18 15.77
CA SER A 143 13.26 -10.83 14.69
C SER A 143 14.27 -9.87 14.06
N PHE A 144 13.92 -8.60 13.86
CA PHE A 144 14.87 -7.60 13.37
C PHE A 144 16.08 -7.48 14.29
N VAL A 145 15.84 -7.29 15.59
CA VAL A 145 16.95 -7.17 16.58
C VAL A 145 17.82 -8.42 16.59
N ALA A 146 17.22 -9.61 16.56
CA ALA A 146 17.96 -10.86 16.53
C ALA A 146 18.83 -11.00 15.27
N MET A 147 18.29 -10.70 14.08
CA MET A 147 19.02 -10.81 12.82
C MET A 147 20.17 -9.80 12.74
N GLU A 148 19.95 -8.58 13.17
CA GLU A 148 20.99 -7.54 13.23
C GLU A 148 22.12 -7.92 14.21
N LEU A 149 21.80 -8.56 15.35
CA LEU A 149 22.81 -9.06 16.28
C LEU A 149 23.62 -10.22 15.67
N VAL A 150 22.97 -11.12 14.93
CA VAL A 150 23.65 -12.21 14.21
C VAL A 150 24.58 -11.65 13.13
N ALA A 151 24.13 -10.64 12.38
CA ALA A 151 24.96 -9.95 11.39
C ALA A 151 26.20 -9.29 12.04
N ALA A 152 25.98 -8.54 13.12
CA ALA A 152 27.06 -7.87 13.86
C ALA A 152 28.09 -8.84 14.47
N LEU A 153 27.64 -10.02 14.88
CA LEU A 153 28.54 -11.11 15.30
C LEU A 153 29.37 -11.61 14.12
N GLY A 154 28.74 -11.79 12.95
CA GLY A 154 29.41 -12.20 11.71
C GLY A 154 30.51 -11.22 11.28
N GLU A 155 30.22 -9.92 11.30
CA GLU A 155 31.20 -8.85 11.00
C GLU A 155 32.43 -8.91 11.90
N ARG A 156 32.23 -9.23 13.18
CA ARG A 156 33.32 -9.40 14.15
C ARG A 156 33.96 -10.77 14.14
N LYS A 157 33.51 -11.65 13.26
CA LYS A 157 33.94 -13.04 13.20
C LYS A 157 33.78 -13.78 14.54
N ILE A 158 32.67 -13.52 15.22
CA ILE A 158 32.29 -14.23 16.45
C ILE A 158 31.19 -15.24 16.10
N ILE A 159 31.40 -16.50 16.50
CA ILE A 159 30.38 -17.52 16.30
C ILE A 159 29.17 -17.19 17.18
N ARG A 160 27.98 -17.19 16.60
CA ARG A 160 26.76 -16.84 17.32
C ARG A 160 26.51 -17.74 18.54
N PRO A 161 25.95 -17.21 19.62
CA PRO A 161 25.52 -17.99 20.77
C PRO A 161 24.34 -18.89 20.42
N GLY A 162 24.03 -19.85 21.29
CA GLY A 162 22.82 -20.64 21.18
C GLY A 162 21.57 -19.76 21.26
N TYR A 163 20.48 -20.25 20.67
CA TYR A 163 19.21 -19.50 20.55
C TYR A 163 18.72 -18.94 21.88
N THR A 164 18.78 -19.73 22.96
CA THR A 164 18.34 -19.29 24.30
C THR A 164 19.09 -18.03 24.76
N THR A 165 20.40 -17.97 24.56
CA THR A 165 21.19 -16.78 24.94
C THR A 165 20.83 -15.57 24.08
N LEU A 166 20.67 -15.76 22.75
CA LEU A 166 20.22 -14.70 21.87
C LEU A 166 18.82 -14.18 22.28
N GLN A 167 17.91 -15.10 22.56
CA GLN A 167 16.55 -14.81 23.03
C GLN A 167 16.54 -14.00 24.33
N GLU A 168 17.39 -14.33 25.30
CA GLU A 168 17.53 -13.62 26.57
C GLU A 168 18.06 -12.19 26.35
N ILE A 169 19.06 -12.02 25.51
CA ILE A 169 19.63 -10.69 25.18
C ILE A 169 18.59 -9.81 24.52
N VAL A 170 17.90 -10.32 23.49
CA VAL A 170 16.87 -9.57 22.76
C VAL A 170 15.70 -9.24 23.67
N SER A 171 15.16 -10.22 24.39
CA SER A 171 14.03 -10.01 25.32
C SER A 171 14.36 -9.02 26.42
N GLY A 172 15.59 -9.07 26.95
CA GLY A 172 16.10 -8.12 27.93
C GLY A 172 16.14 -6.70 27.39
N ALA A 173 16.70 -6.50 26.19
CA ALA A 173 16.76 -5.20 25.54
C ALA A 173 15.39 -4.62 25.21
N LEU A 174 14.46 -5.41 24.67
CA LEU A 174 13.07 -5.01 24.41
C LEU A 174 12.35 -4.59 25.69
N THR A 175 12.56 -5.31 26.77
CA THR A 175 11.95 -5.01 28.07
C THR A 175 12.53 -3.73 28.65
N ALA A 176 13.86 -3.54 28.58
CA ALA A 176 14.52 -2.32 29.05
C ALA A 176 14.03 -1.08 28.29
N GLU A 177 13.94 -1.15 26.96
CA GLU A 177 13.46 -0.01 26.16
C GLU A 177 11.99 0.34 26.46
N ARG A 178 11.14 -0.66 26.63
CA ARG A 178 9.76 -0.47 27.00
C ARG A 178 9.62 0.21 28.37
N HIS A 179 10.42 -0.20 29.34
CA HIS A 179 10.46 0.46 30.66
C HIS A 179 10.99 1.88 30.58
N ARG A 180 12.04 2.11 29.77
CA ARG A 180 12.59 3.47 29.54
C ARG A 180 11.53 4.41 28.99
N LEU A 181 10.87 4.02 27.89
CA LEU A 181 9.84 4.83 27.24
C LEU A 181 8.61 5.02 28.14
N GLY A 182 8.15 3.95 28.79
CA GLY A 182 7.01 4.01 29.72
C GLY A 182 7.28 4.93 30.89
N GLY A 183 8.46 4.85 31.50
CA GLY A 183 8.85 5.71 32.64
C GLY A 183 9.00 7.17 32.25
N LEU A 184 9.62 7.46 31.08
CA LEU A 184 9.71 8.82 30.55
C LEU A 184 8.33 9.42 30.30
N LEU A 185 7.44 8.65 29.64
CA LEU A 185 6.08 9.09 29.36
C LEU A 185 5.31 9.36 30.65
N ASP A 186 5.39 8.47 31.63
CA ASP A 186 4.64 8.60 32.89
C ASP A 186 5.03 9.86 33.68
N GLY A 187 6.32 10.28 33.56
CA GLY A 187 6.81 11.53 34.11
C GLY A 187 6.36 12.79 33.37
N LEU A 188 5.94 12.66 32.09
CA LEU A 188 5.45 13.77 31.28
C LEU A 188 3.93 13.91 31.28
N LEU A 189 3.19 12.85 31.64
CA LEU A 189 1.72 12.83 31.66
C LEU A 189 1.19 13.56 32.90
N ASP A 190 0.25 14.47 32.67
CA ASP A 190 -0.56 15.05 33.74
C ASP A 190 -1.69 14.09 34.16
N GLU A 191 -2.33 14.34 35.32
CA GLU A 191 -3.39 13.49 35.84
C GLU A 191 -4.63 13.45 34.92
N PRO A 192 -5.10 14.54 34.30
CA PRO A 192 -6.20 14.48 33.36
C PRO A 192 -5.95 13.53 32.17
N LEU A 193 -4.74 13.51 31.62
CA LEU A 193 -4.39 12.60 30.52
C LEU A 193 -4.28 11.15 30.98
N LYS A 194 -3.76 10.90 32.19
CA LYS A 194 -3.74 9.55 32.78
C LYS A 194 -5.15 9.01 32.97
N VAL A 195 -6.07 9.83 33.44
CA VAL A 195 -7.49 9.46 33.58
C VAL A 195 -8.12 9.22 32.21
N ALA A 196 -7.90 10.09 31.22
CA ALA A 196 -8.44 9.93 29.88
C ALA A 196 -7.95 8.64 29.19
N LEU A 197 -6.67 8.27 29.36
CA LEU A 197 -6.13 7.00 28.87
C LEU A 197 -6.75 5.80 29.59
N ALA A 198 -6.96 5.89 30.92
CA ALA A 198 -7.59 4.83 31.69
C ALA A 198 -9.06 4.63 31.31
N GLN A 199 -9.77 5.72 30.98
CA GLN A 199 -11.17 5.68 30.56
C GLN A 199 -11.40 4.81 29.33
N LEU A 200 -10.46 4.79 28.38
CA LEU A 200 -10.54 3.91 27.20
C LEU A 200 -10.69 2.43 27.56
N LEU A 201 -10.23 2.03 28.75
CA LEU A 201 -10.28 0.64 29.23
C LEU A 201 -11.50 0.36 30.12
N VAL A 202 -12.30 1.36 30.46
CA VAL A 202 -13.48 1.16 31.32
C VAL A 202 -14.56 0.40 30.53
N HIS A 203 -15.18 -0.56 31.16
CA HIS A 203 -16.37 -1.26 30.70
C HIS A 203 -17.61 -0.66 31.35
N GLU A 204 -18.45 -0.05 30.55
CA GLU A 204 -19.82 0.29 30.94
C GLU A 204 -20.75 -0.63 30.14
N ASP A 205 -21.41 -1.55 30.82
CA ASP A 205 -22.47 -2.47 30.41
C ASP A 205 -22.44 -3.18 29.05
N THR A 206 -21.69 -2.70 28.04
CA THR A 206 -21.67 -3.33 26.68
C THR A 206 -20.26 -3.53 26.14
N LEU A 207 -19.67 -2.50 25.54
CA LEU A 207 -18.33 -2.55 24.93
C LEU A 207 -17.49 -1.39 25.46
N SER A 208 -16.21 -1.66 25.79
CA SER A 208 -15.29 -0.58 26.15
C SER A 208 -15.09 0.37 24.96
N GLU A 209 -14.83 1.66 25.26
CA GLU A 209 -14.52 2.64 24.22
C GLU A 209 -13.38 2.15 23.29
N LEU A 210 -12.35 1.53 23.86
CA LEU A 210 -11.27 0.95 23.10
C LEU A 210 -11.74 -0.12 22.10
N ALA A 211 -12.70 -0.96 22.47
CA ALA A 211 -13.24 -1.97 21.56
C ALA A 211 -13.97 -1.35 20.37
N VAL A 212 -14.67 -0.24 20.59
CA VAL A 212 -15.32 0.53 19.53
C VAL A 212 -14.28 1.19 18.61
N LEU A 213 -13.22 1.76 19.18
CA LEU A 213 -12.14 2.41 18.45
C LEU A 213 -11.31 1.44 17.60
N LYS A 214 -11.21 0.17 17.97
CA LYS A 214 -10.52 -0.86 17.19
C LYS A 214 -11.28 -1.28 15.93
N GLN A 215 -12.60 -1.09 15.89
CA GLN A 215 -13.40 -1.52 14.74
C GLN A 215 -13.20 -0.60 13.53
N ASP A 216 -13.06 -1.19 12.35
CA ASP A 216 -13.02 -0.44 11.09
C ASP A 216 -14.42 -0.22 10.53
N ALA A 217 -14.56 0.82 9.69
CA ALA A 217 -15.79 1.06 8.96
C ALA A 217 -16.02 -0.05 7.92
N LYS A 218 -17.24 -0.58 7.86
CA LYS A 218 -17.59 -1.65 6.90
C LYS A 218 -17.68 -1.14 5.45
N ASN A 219 -18.06 0.11 5.27
CA ASN A 219 -18.21 0.76 3.96
C ASN A 219 -18.23 2.29 4.12
N PHE A 220 -18.27 3.02 3.00
CA PHE A 220 -18.32 4.49 2.96
C PHE A 220 -19.74 5.09 3.08
N GLY A 221 -20.71 4.31 3.60
CA GLY A 221 -22.07 4.82 3.81
C GLY A 221 -22.13 5.89 4.91
N HIS A 222 -23.09 6.80 4.80
CA HIS A 222 -23.26 7.95 5.68
C HIS A 222 -23.18 7.61 7.19
N GLN A 223 -23.89 6.56 7.63
CA GLN A 223 -23.89 6.15 9.05
C GLN A 223 -22.52 5.67 9.51
N HIS A 224 -21.79 4.93 8.67
CA HIS A 224 -20.45 4.45 8.99
C HIS A 224 -19.46 5.60 9.07
N MET A 225 -19.56 6.57 8.15
CA MET A 225 -18.66 7.74 8.15
C MET A 225 -18.95 8.69 9.31
N ASN A 226 -20.20 8.84 9.75
CA ASN A 226 -20.51 9.57 10.98
C ASN A 226 -19.88 8.90 12.21
N ARG A 227 -19.93 7.56 12.30
CA ARG A 227 -19.26 6.82 13.39
C ARG A 227 -17.72 7.00 13.34
N GLU A 228 -17.11 6.99 12.16
CA GLU A 228 -15.67 7.25 12.01
C GLU A 228 -15.31 8.67 12.44
N ARG A 229 -16.13 9.66 12.10
CA ARG A 229 -15.98 11.03 12.56
C ARG A 229 -16.07 11.13 14.10
N ASP A 230 -17.06 10.46 14.68
CA ASP A 230 -17.28 10.49 16.15
C ASP A 230 -16.12 9.80 16.89
N LYS A 231 -15.64 8.65 16.40
CA LYS A 231 -14.42 7.99 16.92
C LYS A 231 -13.18 8.90 16.81
N ARG A 232 -13.03 9.58 15.70
CA ARG A 232 -11.95 10.56 15.52
C ARG A 232 -12.05 11.69 16.53
N ALA A 233 -13.26 12.22 16.77
CA ALA A 233 -13.50 13.27 17.75
C ALA A 233 -13.18 12.80 19.19
N MET A 234 -13.51 11.55 19.55
CA MET A 234 -13.16 10.96 20.85
C MET A 234 -11.64 10.92 21.06
N LEU A 235 -10.86 10.59 20.03
CA LEU A 235 -9.41 10.51 20.13
C LEU A 235 -8.70 11.87 20.00
N ALA A 236 -9.37 12.93 19.60
CA ALA A 236 -8.74 14.23 19.32
C ALA A 236 -7.93 14.81 20.52
N PRO A 237 -8.40 14.76 21.78
CA PRO A 237 -7.61 15.23 22.92
C PRO A 237 -6.33 14.39 23.14
N LEU A 238 -6.44 13.06 23.05
CA LEU A 238 -5.31 12.15 23.22
C LEU A 238 -4.33 12.26 22.05
N HIS A 239 -4.82 12.44 20.83
CA HIS A 239 -3.98 12.66 19.67
C HIS A 239 -3.17 13.97 19.77
N ARG A 240 -3.79 15.05 20.26
CA ARG A 240 -3.11 16.32 20.51
C ARG A 240 -1.98 16.16 21.52
N ALA A 241 -2.26 15.48 22.64
CA ALA A 241 -1.25 15.15 23.62
C ALA A 241 -0.14 14.25 23.04
N ALA A 242 -0.49 13.25 22.26
CA ALA A 242 0.47 12.37 21.60
C ALA A 242 1.40 13.12 20.63
N LYS A 243 0.86 14.08 19.88
CA LYS A 243 1.64 14.93 18.94
C LYS A 243 2.70 15.78 19.67
N GLU A 244 2.41 16.18 20.90
CA GLU A 244 3.32 16.95 21.75
C GLU A 244 4.32 16.06 22.51
N LEU A 245 3.86 14.94 23.06
CA LEU A 245 4.65 14.13 24.00
C LEU A 245 5.54 13.10 23.32
N LEU A 246 5.06 12.44 22.24
CA LEU A 246 5.83 11.37 21.58
C LEU A 246 7.20 11.83 21.04
N PRO A 247 7.37 13.02 20.43
CA PRO A 247 8.69 13.50 20.03
C PRO A 247 9.67 13.63 21.19
N ARG A 248 9.19 14.00 22.39
CA ARG A 248 10.01 14.14 23.61
C ARG A 248 10.54 12.80 24.14
N LEU A 249 9.95 11.69 23.73
CA LEU A 249 10.41 10.35 24.12
C LEU A 249 11.56 9.85 23.25
N GLU A 250 11.90 10.56 22.17
CA GLU A 250 12.86 10.10 21.16
C GLU A 250 12.51 8.70 20.64
N ILE A 251 11.21 8.44 20.51
CA ILE A 251 10.70 7.15 20.00
C ILE A 251 10.79 7.14 18.47
N SER A 252 11.36 6.09 17.91
CA SER A 252 11.36 5.93 16.46
C SER A 252 9.93 5.73 15.93
N ARG A 253 9.69 6.12 14.67
CA ARG A 253 8.41 5.88 14.01
C ARG A 253 8.05 4.40 13.99
N GLN A 254 9.03 3.52 13.78
CA GLN A 254 8.83 2.08 13.77
C GLN A 254 8.36 1.56 15.12
N ASN A 255 8.99 2.01 16.20
CA ASN A 255 8.61 1.64 17.56
C ASN A 255 7.21 2.14 17.92
N LEU A 256 6.89 3.37 17.51
CA LEU A 256 5.55 3.93 17.71
C LEU A 256 4.48 3.05 17.04
N LEU A 257 4.69 2.68 15.76
CA LEU A 257 3.77 1.81 15.02
C LEU A 257 3.66 0.42 15.65
N TYR A 258 4.77 -0.14 16.10
CA TYR A 258 4.80 -1.43 16.79
C TYR A 258 3.98 -1.38 18.10
N TYR A 259 4.22 -0.40 18.95
CA TYR A 259 3.47 -0.28 20.22
C TYR A 259 1.98 0.00 19.98
N ALA A 260 1.64 0.80 18.98
CA ALA A 260 0.26 1.01 18.58
C ALA A 260 -0.42 -0.29 18.10
N SER A 261 0.30 -1.13 17.36
CA SER A 261 -0.23 -2.42 16.88
C SER A 261 -0.53 -3.41 18.01
N LEU A 262 0.24 -3.36 19.10
CA LEU A 262 0.01 -4.22 20.27
C LEU A 262 -1.36 -3.98 20.91
N VAL A 263 -1.89 -2.77 20.83
CA VAL A 263 -3.24 -2.47 21.32
C VAL A 263 -4.30 -3.25 20.54
N ASN A 264 -4.13 -3.40 19.21
CA ASN A 264 -5.04 -4.21 18.41
C ASN A 264 -4.94 -5.70 18.75
N TYR A 265 -3.74 -6.16 19.11
CA TYR A 265 -3.45 -7.55 19.44
C TYR A 265 -4.00 -7.95 20.82
N TYR A 266 -3.77 -7.13 21.86
CA TYR A 266 -4.19 -7.43 23.23
C TYR A 266 -5.67 -7.12 23.47
N THR A 267 -6.32 -7.92 24.31
CA THR A 267 -7.66 -7.58 24.81
C THR A 267 -7.60 -6.45 25.84
N VAL A 268 -8.74 -5.83 26.12
CA VAL A 268 -8.84 -4.83 27.19
C VAL A 268 -8.44 -5.43 28.55
N PHE A 269 -8.78 -6.70 28.77
CA PHE A 269 -8.42 -7.43 29.98
C PHE A 269 -6.90 -7.60 30.12
N ASP A 270 -6.21 -7.95 29.04
CA ASP A 270 -4.75 -8.08 29.03
C ASP A 270 -4.08 -6.73 29.30
N LEU A 271 -4.55 -5.66 28.64
CA LEU A 271 -4.01 -4.31 28.80
C LEU A 271 -4.14 -3.80 30.24
N ARG A 272 -5.20 -4.18 30.96
CA ARG A 272 -5.36 -3.83 32.38
C ARG A 272 -4.40 -4.57 33.31
N ARG A 273 -3.88 -5.72 32.89
CA ARG A 273 -2.93 -6.52 33.70
C ARG A 273 -1.49 -6.06 33.54
N PHE A 274 -1.19 -5.29 32.52
CA PHE A 274 0.16 -4.74 32.34
C PHE A 274 0.42 -3.62 33.37
N LYS A 275 1.70 -3.29 33.53
CA LYS A 275 2.09 -2.14 34.33
C LYS A 275 1.46 -0.86 33.76
N PRO A 276 0.96 0.07 34.60
CA PRO A 276 0.26 1.25 34.12
C PRO A 276 1.05 2.10 33.11
N GLU A 277 2.35 2.31 33.33
CA GLU A 277 3.22 3.06 32.45
C GLU A 277 3.33 2.41 31.06
N GLN A 278 3.31 1.09 31.00
CA GLN A 278 3.36 0.31 29.77
C GLN A 278 2.07 0.44 28.97
N THR A 279 0.94 0.31 29.67
CA THR A 279 -0.38 0.44 29.06
C THR A 279 -0.61 1.85 28.52
N ARG A 280 -0.21 2.88 29.26
CA ARG A 280 -0.29 4.28 28.82
C ARG A 280 0.53 4.53 27.57
N LEU A 281 1.74 3.99 27.49
CA LEU A 281 2.56 4.07 26.27
C LEU A 281 1.85 3.47 25.05
N TYR A 282 1.31 2.26 25.19
CA TYR A 282 0.61 1.60 24.10
C TYR A 282 -0.64 2.37 23.65
N LEU A 283 -1.46 2.82 24.62
CA LEU A 283 -2.67 3.56 24.33
C LEU A 283 -2.40 4.92 23.69
N LEU A 284 -1.33 5.63 24.11
CA LEU A 284 -0.97 6.91 23.52
C LEU A 284 -0.47 6.73 22.07
N CYS A 285 0.38 5.73 21.82
CA CYS A 285 0.81 5.37 20.47
C CYS A 285 -0.39 4.95 19.59
N PHE A 286 -1.32 4.18 20.12
CA PHE A 286 -2.55 3.81 19.44
C PHE A 286 -3.42 5.03 19.12
N ALA A 287 -3.63 5.94 20.05
CA ALA A 287 -4.42 7.15 19.84
C ALA A 287 -3.81 8.01 18.71
N TRP A 288 -2.49 8.16 18.68
CA TRP A 288 -1.77 8.87 17.63
C TRP A 288 -1.99 8.24 16.25
N LEU A 289 -1.84 6.92 16.15
CA LEU A 289 -1.97 6.19 14.89
C LEU A 289 -3.44 6.14 14.44
N ARG A 290 -4.34 5.76 15.36
CA ARG A 290 -5.75 5.52 15.03
C ARG A 290 -6.50 6.78 14.62
N TYR A 291 -6.21 7.91 15.24
CA TYR A 291 -6.76 9.20 14.82
C TYR A 291 -6.40 9.53 13.36
N ARG A 292 -5.16 9.29 12.96
CA ARG A 292 -4.70 9.49 11.59
C ARG A 292 -5.34 8.52 10.61
N GLN A 293 -5.52 7.26 11.01
CA GLN A 293 -6.24 6.27 10.22
C GLN A 293 -7.71 6.68 10.01
N PHE A 294 -8.39 7.18 11.04
CA PHE A 294 -9.74 7.72 10.88
C PHE A 294 -9.78 8.92 9.93
N THR A 295 -8.80 9.80 10.00
CA THR A 295 -8.66 10.90 9.05
C THR A 295 -8.52 10.37 7.62
N ASP A 296 -7.64 9.39 7.39
CA ASP A 296 -7.46 8.77 6.07
C ASP A 296 -8.72 8.06 5.57
N ASN A 297 -9.45 7.35 6.43
CA ASN A 297 -10.72 6.71 6.10
C ASN A 297 -11.78 7.74 5.65
N LEU A 298 -11.88 8.86 6.35
CA LEU A 298 -12.80 9.95 5.99
C LEU A 298 -12.42 10.57 4.64
N VAL A 299 -11.15 10.81 4.39
CA VAL A 299 -10.66 11.35 3.10
C VAL A 299 -10.84 10.34 1.96
N ALA A 300 -10.58 9.07 2.20
CA ALA A 300 -10.82 8.00 1.24
C ALA A 300 -12.31 7.91 0.88
N ALA A 301 -13.20 8.01 1.87
CA ALA A 301 -14.65 8.05 1.67
C ALA A 301 -15.06 9.27 0.84
N MET A 302 -14.56 10.46 1.16
CA MET A 302 -14.81 11.69 0.41
C MET A 302 -14.40 11.52 -1.06
N ASN A 303 -13.19 11.05 -1.31
CA ASN A 303 -12.67 10.81 -2.65
C ASN A 303 -13.47 9.75 -3.42
N HIS A 304 -13.94 8.70 -2.74
CA HIS A 304 -14.80 7.67 -3.32
C HIS A 304 -16.16 8.23 -3.71
N ILE A 305 -16.82 8.95 -2.81
CA ILE A 305 -18.16 9.53 -3.04
C ILE A 305 -18.12 10.58 -4.17
N VAL A 306 -17.09 11.42 -4.22
CA VAL A 306 -16.90 12.40 -5.31
C VAL A 306 -16.80 11.68 -6.66
N ARG A 307 -15.96 10.64 -6.76
CA ARG A 307 -15.83 9.83 -7.99
C ARG A 307 -17.13 9.13 -8.37
N GLN A 308 -17.84 8.58 -7.38
CA GLN A 308 -19.12 7.91 -7.61
C GLN A 308 -20.15 8.89 -8.19
N TYR A 309 -20.30 10.11 -7.64
CA TYR A 309 -21.22 11.11 -8.14
C TYR A 309 -20.80 11.63 -9.52
N GLU A 310 -19.50 11.75 -9.76
CA GLU A 310 -18.98 12.09 -11.08
C GLU A 310 -19.34 11.04 -12.14
N ALA A 311 -19.19 9.76 -11.83
CA ALA A 311 -19.57 8.65 -12.72
C ALA A 311 -21.09 8.58 -12.92
N GLU A 312 -21.89 8.73 -11.86
CA GLU A 312 -23.35 8.74 -11.90
C GLU A 312 -23.90 9.86 -12.81
N THR A 313 -23.37 11.08 -12.65
CA THR A 313 -23.80 12.23 -13.47
C THR A 313 -23.37 12.11 -14.93
N LYS A 314 -22.20 11.55 -15.19
CA LYS A 314 -21.73 11.23 -16.54
C LYS A 314 -22.63 10.18 -17.22
N ALA A 315 -22.95 9.12 -16.53
CA ALA A 315 -23.84 8.06 -17.04
C ALA A 315 -25.26 8.59 -17.27
N HIS A 316 -25.76 9.46 -16.36
CA HIS A 316 -27.05 10.11 -16.53
C HIS A 316 -27.09 11.00 -17.79
N ALA A 317 -26.07 11.82 -18.00
CA ALA A 317 -25.95 12.67 -19.18
C ALA A 317 -25.90 11.82 -20.47
N GLN A 318 -25.10 10.76 -20.51
CA GLN A 318 -25.02 9.85 -21.65
C GLN A 318 -26.37 9.18 -21.95
N LYS A 319 -27.05 8.65 -20.93
CA LYS A 319 -28.35 8.02 -21.07
C LYS A 319 -29.41 8.99 -21.60
N ARG A 320 -29.37 10.25 -21.16
CA ARG A 320 -30.30 11.28 -21.63
C ARG A 320 -30.01 11.66 -23.07
N THR A 321 -28.76 11.90 -23.44
CA THR A 321 -28.35 12.17 -24.82
C THR A 321 -28.77 11.03 -25.76
N LEU A 322 -28.56 9.77 -25.36
CA LEU A 322 -28.97 8.63 -26.17
C LEU A 322 -30.49 8.55 -26.37
N ARG A 323 -31.28 8.81 -25.31
CA ARG A 323 -32.75 8.87 -25.39
C ARG A 323 -33.21 9.97 -26.35
N GLU A 324 -32.60 11.16 -26.29
CA GLU A 324 -32.89 12.26 -27.18
C GLU A 324 -32.55 11.91 -28.64
N GLN A 325 -31.38 11.27 -28.90
CA GLN A 325 -31.00 10.82 -30.23
C GLN A 325 -31.97 9.78 -30.79
N VAL A 326 -32.40 8.78 -29.99
CA VAL A 326 -33.38 7.77 -30.40
C VAL A 326 -34.76 8.39 -30.71
N ALA A 327 -35.18 9.35 -29.90
CA ALA A 327 -36.42 10.11 -30.16
C ALA A 327 -36.31 10.90 -31.46
N GLN A 328 -35.20 11.59 -31.70
CA GLN A 328 -34.92 12.28 -32.97
C GLN A 328 -34.95 11.35 -34.17
N MET A 329 -34.31 10.17 -34.10
CA MET A 329 -34.33 9.22 -35.20
C MET A 329 -35.74 8.74 -35.56
N ARG A 330 -36.60 8.51 -34.58
CA ARG A 330 -38.02 8.16 -34.81
C ARG A 330 -38.78 9.28 -35.47
N ASN A 331 -38.53 10.51 -35.03
CA ASN A 331 -39.16 11.68 -35.53
C ASN A 331 -38.66 12.07 -36.93
N ASN A 332 -37.37 11.91 -37.21
CA ASN A 332 -36.80 12.18 -38.53
C ASN A 332 -37.43 11.32 -39.64
N ARG A 333 -37.87 10.08 -39.34
CA ARG A 333 -38.63 9.26 -40.31
C ARG A 333 -39.97 9.88 -40.68
N LYS A 334 -40.73 10.43 -39.70
CA LYS A 334 -42.00 11.11 -39.97
C LYS A 334 -41.76 12.41 -40.73
N VAL A 335 -40.75 13.21 -40.32
CA VAL A 335 -40.37 14.44 -41.00
C VAL A 335 -39.91 14.15 -42.44
N GLY A 336 -39.11 13.12 -42.66
CA GLY A 336 -38.71 12.68 -44.00
C GLY A 336 -39.89 12.38 -44.91
N ARG A 337 -40.89 11.63 -44.40
CA ARG A 337 -42.15 11.40 -45.16
C ARG A 337 -42.92 12.67 -45.41
N LEU A 338 -42.92 13.64 -44.49
CA LEU A 338 -43.55 14.92 -44.67
C LEU A 338 -42.85 15.76 -45.77
N LEU A 339 -41.52 15.73 -45.81
CA LEU A 339 -40.73 16.42 -46.84
C LEU A 339 -40.89 15.77 -48.21
N LEU A 340 -40.94 14.44 -48.29
CA LEU A 340 -41.19 13.70 -49.52
C LEU A 340 -42.53 14.00 -50.15
N LEU A 341 -43.54 14.46 -49.36
CA LEU A 341 -44.82 14.89 -49.87
C LEU A 341 -44.71 16.09 -50.82
N TYR A 342 -43.71 16.96 -50.68
CA TYR A 342 -43.47 18.13 -51.53
C TYR A 342 -42.77 17.83 -52.87
N VAL A 343 -42.21 16.64 -53.01
CA VAL A 343 -41.53 16.13 -54.22
C VAL A 343 -42.23 14.89 -54.80
N ASP A 344 -43.46 14.62 -54.36
CA ASP A 344 -44.26 13.50 -54.81
C ASP A 344 -44.92 13.84 -56.17
N ASP A 345 -44.50 13.21 -57.23
CA ASP A 345 -45.02 13.39 -58.61
C ASP A 345 -46.53 13.11 -58.73
N GLN A 346 -47.11 12.41 -57.72
CA GLN A 346 -48.56 12.16 -57.66
C GLN A 346 -49.36 13.35 -57.13
N VAL A 347 -48.70 14.40 -56.69
CA VAL A 347 -49.34 15.63 -56.21
C VAL A 347 -49.17 16.71 -57.29
N ALA A 348 -50.22 17.01 -58.03
CA ALA A 348 -50.16 18.02 -59.09
C ALA A 348 -49.85 19.41 -58.51
N ASP A 349 -49.03 20.22 -59.17
CA ASP A 349 -48.68 21.58 -58.78
C ASP A 349 -49.88 22.52 -58.65
N THR A 350 -50.99 22.16 -59.29
CA THR A 350 -52.27 22.88 -59.22
C THR A 350 -53.17 22.43 -58.07
N GLU A 351 -52.72 21.48 -57.23
CA GLU A 351 -53.56 20.99 -56.12
C GLU A 351 -53.65 22.04 -55.02
N LEU A 352 -54.87 22.22 -54.49
CA LEU A 352 -55.10 23.21 -53.43
C LEU A 352 -54.27 22.88 -52.18
N PHE A 353 -53.54 23.84 -51.65
CA PHE A 353 -52.71 23.71 -50.45
C PHE A 353 -53.46 23.09 -49.26
N GLY A 354 -54.77 23.32 -49.13
CA GLY A 354 -55.62 22.73 -48.09
C GLY A 354 -55.70 21.20 -48.19
N THR A 355 -55.62 20.62 -49.40
CA THR A 355 -55.60 19.19 -49.63
C THR A 355 -54.25 18.59 -49.32
N VAL A 356 -53.17 19.24 -49.75
CA VAL A 356 -51.79 18.82 -49.44
C VAL A 356 -51.56 18.86 -47.92
N ARG A 357 -52.07 19.93 -47.25
CA ARG A 357 -52.00 20.04 -45.79
C ARG A 357 -52.77 18.95 -45.08
N ARG A 358 -53.92 18.50 -45.58
CA ARG A 358 -54.68 17.34 -45.03
C ARG A 358 -53.90 16.03 -45.19
N ARG A 359 -53.22 15.83 -46.33
CA ARG A 359 -52.30 14.66 -46.53
C ARG A 359 -51.13 14.72 -45.55
N ALA A 360 -50.50 15.88 -45.38
CA ALA A 360 -49.42 16.10 -44.41
C ALA A 360 -49.88 15.75 -42.97
N TRP A 361 -51.07 16.12 -42.56
CA TRP A 361 -51.59 15.82 -41.21
C TRP A 361 -51.99 14.35 -41.01
N ARG A 362 -52.09 13.55 -42.09
CA ARG A 362 -52.20 12.07 -41.96
C ARG A 362 -50.85 11.43 -41.67
N ILE A 363 -49.73 12.07 -42.07
CA ILE A 363 -48.39 11.61 -41.80
C ILE A 363 -47.95 12.04 -40.38
N MET A 364 -48.25 13.32 -40.03
CA MET A 364 -47.91 13.92 -38.74
C MET A 364 -49.00 14.93 -38.37
N GLY A 365 -49.67 14.77 -37.23
CA GLY A 365 -50.71 15.69 -36.76
C GLY A 365 -50.22 17.11 -36.55
N LYS A 366 -51.11 18.09 -36.62
CA LYS A 366 -50.79 19.53 -36.47
C LYS A 366 -49.96 19.79 -35.20
N ASP A 367 -50.40 19.23 -34.08
CA ASP A 367 -49.74 19.44 -32.79
C ASP A 367 -48.36 18.73 -32.72
N GLU A 368 -48.22 17.56 -33.38
CA GLU A 368 -46.92 16.91 -33.53
C GLU A 368 -45.95 17.74 -34.39
N VAL A 369 -46.41 18.37 -35.47
CA VAL A 369 -45.59 19.25 -36.31
C VAL A 369 -45.14 20.47 -35.54
N LEU A 370 -46.04 21.11 -34.75
CA LEU A 370 -45.70 22.27 -33.92
C LEU A 370 -44.68 21.87 -32.83
N ALA A 371 -44.94 20.78 -32.13
CA ALA A 371 -44.00 20.25 -31.11
C ALA A 371 -42.65 19.92 -31.71
N MET A 372 -42.61 19.31 -32.89
CA MET A 372 -41.38 18.98 -33.61
C MET A 372 -40.62 20.22 -34.05
N GLY A 373 -41.32 21.20 -34.65
CA GLY A 373 -40.71 22.47 -35.04
C GLY A 373 -40.09 23.21 -33.85
N ALA A 374 -40.83 23.28 -32.73
CA ALA A 374 -40.31 23.82 -31.48
C ALA A 374 -39.07 23.06 -30.97
N HIS A 375 -39.14 21.73 -31.00
CA HIS A 375 -38.00 20.88 -30.55
C HIS A 375 -36.77 21.01 -31.44
N MET A 376 -36.95 21.06 -32.77
CA MET A 376 -35.84 21.24 -33.73
C MET A 376 -35.22 22.64 -33.66
N SER A 377 -36.03 23.65 -33.30
CA SER A 377 -35.58 25.04 -33.10
C SER A 377 -34.99 25.30 -31.73
N ALA A 378 -35.27 24.42 -30.77
CA ALA A 378 -34.70 24.52 -29.42
C ALA A 378 -33.20 24.20 -29.41
N LYS A 379 -32.43 25.01 -28.69
CA LYS A 379 -31.00 24.75 -28.49
C LYS A 379 -30.82 23.46 -27.67
N GLN A 380 -30.23 22.44 -28.30
CA GLN A 380 -29.94 21.21 -27.59
C GLN A 380 -28.93 21.47 -26.45
N LEU A 381 -29.21 20.90 -25.28
CA LEU A 381 -28.32 21.00 -24.15
C LEU A 381 -27.05 20.19 -24.44
N SER A 382 -25.89 20.79 -24.22
CA SER A 382 -24.63 20.08 -24.34
C SER A 382 -24.53 18.95 -23.28
N SER A 383 -23.75 17.90 -23.56
CA SER A 383 -23.48 16.85 -22.59
C SER A 383 -22.94 17.41 -21.27
N LEU A 384 -22.20 18.50 -21.32
CA LEU A 384 -21.72 19.22 -20.14
C LEU A 384 -22.86 19.82 -19.33
N ALA A 385 -23.84 20.50 -20.01
CA ALA A 385 -25.00 21.08 -19.34
C ALA A 385 -25.86 19.99 -18.67
N LEU A 386 -26.10 18.87 -19.34
CA LEU A 386 -26.83 17.73 -18.77
C LEU A 386 -26.13 17.13 -17.53
N ARG A 387 -24.81 17.16 -17.50
CA ARG A 387 -24.04 16.70 -16.36
C ARG A 387 -24.17 17.64 -15.17
N TRP A 388 -24.10 18.98 -15.37
CA TRP A 388 -24.26 19.95 -14.30
C TRP A 388 -25.69 20.00 -13.77
N ASP A 389 -26.71 19.85 -14.62
CA ASP A 389 -28.12 19.68 -14.20
C ASP A 389 -28.29 18.43 -13.29
N ALA A 390 -27.58 17.35 -13.61
CA ALA A 390 -27.59 16.17 -12.75
C ALA A 390 -26.86 16.38 -11.41
N ILE A 391 -25.77 17.16 -11.39
CA ILE A 391 -25.05 17.56 -10.16
C ILE A 391 -25.96 18.41 -9.26
N ASP A 392 -26.66 19.37 -9.82
CA ASP A 392 -27.60 20.23 -9.07
C ASP A 392 -28.65 19.38 -8.34
N LYS A 393 -29.23 18.40 -9.02
CA LYS A 393 -30.20 17.45 -8.43
C LYS A 393 -29.60 16.55 -7.33
N LEU A 394 -28.29 16.34 -7.31
CA LEU A 394 -27.58 15.61 -6.25
C LEU A 394 -27.27 16.49 -5.02
N GLY A 395 -27.55 17.77 -5.01
CA GLY A 395 -27.15 18.71 -3.98
C GLY A 395 -27.51 18.29 -2.55
N VAL A 396 -28.68 17.65 -2.33
CA VAL A 396 -29.05 17.11 -1.01
C VAL A 396 -28.12 15.97 -0.58
N ARG A 397 -27.79 15.05 -1.51
CA ARG A 397 -26.89 13.92 -1.24
C ARG A 397 -25.46 14.40 -1.02
N VAL A 398 -25.00 15.39 -1.76
CA VAL A 398 -23.69 16.03 -1.57
C VAL A 398 -23.57 16.61 -0.16
N ARG A 399 -24.56 17.40 0.27
CA ARG A 399 -24.59 17.96 1.62
C ARG A 399 -24.61 16.91 2.71
N LEU A 400 -25.43 15.88 2.57
CA LEU A 400 -25.58 14.82 3.57
C LEU A 400 -24.28 13.99 3.72
N ASN A 401 -23.66 13.61 2.62
CA ASN A 401 -22.55 12.64 2.62
C ASN A 401 -21.16 13.28 2.70
N LEU A 402 -20.95 14.45 2.07
CA LEU A 402 -19.62 15.06 1.97
C LEU A 402 -19.38 16.17 2.99
N ARG A 403 -20.38 16.99 3.28
CA ARG A 403 -20.20 18.15 4.18
C ARG A 403 -19.75 17.76 5.59
N PRO A 404 -20.29 16.70 6.25
CA PRO A 404 -19.83 16.29 7.58
C PRO A 404 -18.38 15.83 7.59
N ILE A 405 -17.94 15.13 6.51
CA ILE A 405 -16.54 14.69 6.36
C ILE A 405 -15.64 15.89 6.15
N PHE A 406 -16.02 16.78 5.24
CA PHE A 406 -15.29 18.00 4.92
C PHE A 406 -15.11 18.91 6.16
N ALA A 407 -16.16 19.07 6.96
CA ALA A 407 -16.11 19.87 8.18
C ALA A 407 -15.16 19.27 9.25
N ALA A 408 -15.04 17.93 9.30
CA ALA A 408 -14.25 17.23 10.29
C ALA A 408 -12.75 17.23 10.02
N VAL A 409 -12.30 17.42 8.76
CA VAL A 409 -10.89 17.32 8.35
C VAL A 409 -10.29 18.70 8.15
N ASP A 410 -9.10 18.96 8.67
CA ASP A 410 -8.37 20.21 8.46
C ASP A 410 -7.39 20.07 7.31
N PHE A 411 -7.53 20.94 6.31
CA PHE A 411 -6.73 20.95 5.10
C PHE A 411 -5.67 22.03 5.21
N CYS A 412 -4.45 21.68 4.80
CA CYS A 412 -3.26 22.51 4.82
C CYS A 412 -2.71 22.69 3.39
N GLY A 413 -1.95 23.74 3.18
CA GLY A 413 -1.31 24.06 1.90
C GLY A 413 -0.52 25.35 2.00
N GLU A 414 -0.01 25.84 0.88
CA GLU A 414 0.61 27.16 0.82
C GLU A 414 -0.43 28.27 1.09
N GLN A 415 -0.01 29.34 1.80
CA GLN A 415 -0.93 30.42 2.22
C GLN A 415 -1.62 31.12 1.05
N ASP A 416 -0.92 31.24 -0.08
CA ASP A 416 -1.41 31.91 -1.29
C ASP A 416 -2.25 30.97 -2.18
N ASN A 417 -2.50 29.74 -1.77
CA ASN A 417 -3.29 28.80 -2.54
C ASN A 417 -4.77 29.20 -2.55
N PRO A 418 -5.34 29.65 -3.70
CA PRO A 418 -6.71 30.15 -3.78
C PRO A 418 -7.75 29.07 -3.45
N TRP A 419 -7.41 27.81 -3.66
CA TRP A 419 -8.30 26.70 -3.32
C TRP A 419 -8.37 26.47 -1.81
N LEU A 420 -7.25 26.62 -1.11
CA LEU A 420 -7.24 26.53 0.35
C LEU A 420 -8.06 27.66 0.97
N GLN A 421 -7.93 28.87 0.43
CA GLN A 421 -8.75 30.02 0.84
C GLN A 421 -10.24 29.78 0.60
N ALA A 422 -10.61 29.20 -0.57
CA ALA A 422 -11.99 28.86 -0.87
C ALA A 422 -12.55 27.79 0.07
N LEU A 423 -11.75 26.76 0.41
CA LEU A 423 -12.14 25.73 1.37
C LEU A 423 -12.33 26.29 2.78
N ALA A 424 -11.46 27.20 3.21
CA ALA A 424 -11.59 27.88 4.50
C ALA A 424 -12.84 28.78 4.53
N TRP A 425 -13.09 29.52 3.45
CA TRP A 425 -14.28 30.37 3.31
C TRP A 425 -15.58 29.53 3.38
N ILE A 426 -15.67 28.43 2.62
CA ILE A 426 -16.87 27.58 2.63
C ILE A 426 -17.10 26.92 3.99
N LYS A 427 -16.03 26.51 4.70
CA LYS A 427 -16.12 26.02 6.08
C LYS A 427 -16.69 27.08 7.02
N ALA A 428 -16.25 28.33 6.90
CA ALA A 428 -16.75 29.44 7.71
C ALA A 428 -18.24 29.75 7.43
N VAL A 429 -18.68 29.65 6.17
CA VAL A 429 -20.10 29.81 5.80
C VAL A 429 -20.94 28.68 6.43
N PHE A 430 -20.47 27.43 6.33
CA PHE A 430 -21.19 26.28 6.90
C PHE A 430 -21.24 26.28 8.43
N ALA A 431 -20.17 26.73 9.08
CA ALA A 431 -20.14 26.88 10.54
C ALA A 431 -21.18 27.91 11.05
N ARG A 432 -21.61 28.85 10.20
CA ARG A 432 -22.66 29.82 10.50
C ARG A 432 -24.05 29.34 10.06
N GLU A 433 -24.17 28.10 9.62
CA GLU A 433 -25.41 27.50 9.09
C GLU A 433 -26.03 28.27 7.90
N GLN A 434 -25.20 29.03 7.15
CA GLN A 434 -25.60 29.80 6.00
C GLN A 434 -25.48 28.99 4.71
N ARG A 435 -26.24 29.44 3.66
CA ARG A 435 -26.09 28.91 2.31
C ARG A 435 -25.08 29.77 1.54
N LEU A 436 -24.39 29.17 0.57
CA LEU A 436 -23.43 29.88 -0.29
C LEU A 436 -24.14 30.95 -1.13
N SER A 437 -25.33 30.65 -1.61
CA SER A 437 -26.19 31.60 -2.37
C SER A 437 -26.61 32.83 -1.58
N GLN A 438 -26.53 32.80 -0.24
CA GLN A 438 -26.85 33.97 0.61
C GLN A 438 -25.66 34.92 0.80
N ARG A 439 -24.46 34.53 0.31
CA ARG A 439 -23.26 35.35 0.43
C ARG A 439 -23.03 36.17 -0.84
N PRO A 440 -22.53 37.41 -0.70
CA PRO A 440 -22.16 38.23 -1.86
C PRO A 440 -21.11 37.53 -2.73
N LEU A 441 -21.27 37.60 -4.05
CA LEU A 441 -20.28 36.99 -5.00
C LEU A 441 -18.86 37.57 -4.85
N SER A 442 -18.74 38.80 -4.34
CA SER A 442 -17.46 39.46 -4.07
C SER A 442 -16.63 38.76 -2.98
N GLU A 443 -17.25 37.96 -2.12
CA GLU A 443 -16.56 37.17 -1.08
C GLU A 443 -16.05 35.84 -1.61
N CYS A 444 -16.57 35.38 -2.74
CA CYS A 444 -16.12 34.13 -3.35
C CYS A 444 -14.74 34.33 -4.02
N PRO A 445 -13.74 33.48 -3.76
CA PRO A 445 -12.45 33.55 -4.42
C PRO A 445 -12.60 33.40 -5.95
N ALA A 446 -12.34 34.48 -6.70
CA ALA A 446 -12.60 34.56 -8.15
C ALA A 446 -11.85 33.49 -8.95
N ASP A 447 -10.65 33.09 -8.49
CA ASP A 447 -9.78 32.09 -9.13
C ASP A 447 -10.37 30.67 -9.11
N THR A 448 -11.38 30.44 -8.29
CA THR A 448 -12.08 29.15 -8.21
C THR A 448 -13.25 29.03 -9.19
N LEU A 449 -13.58 30.10 -9.91
CA LEU A 449 -14.70 30.21 -10.88
C LEU A 449 -14.18 30.23 -12.33
N PRO A 450 -13.83 29.11 -12.95
CA PRO A 450 -13.34 29.09 -14.32
C PRO A 450 -14.40 29.56 -15.30
N VAL A 451 -14.04 30.43 -16.24
CA VAL A 451 -14.93 31.08 -17.20
C VAL A 451 -15.88 30.10 -17.87
N ARG A 452 -15.39 28.94 -18.30
CA ARG A 452 -16.18 27.91 -19.00
C ARG A 452 -17.26 27.24 -18.13
N LEU A 453 -17.19 27.36 -16.81
CA LEU A 453 -18.13 26.72 -15.88
C LEU A 453 -19.01 27.75 -15.16
N ARG A 454 -18.79 29.06 -15.32
CA ARG A 454 -19.57 30.10 -14.66
C ARG A 454 -21.07 29.96 -14.89
N SER A 455 -21.48 29.57 -16.10
CA SER A 455 -22.90 29.34 -16.44
C SER A 455 -23.57 28.20 -15.64
N PHE A 456 -22.82 27.40 -14.93
CA PHE A 456 -23.31 26.28 -14.11
C PHE A 456 -23.09 26.52 -12.62
N LEU A 457 -22.05 27.27 -12.27
CA LEU A 457 -21.66 27.53 -10.89
C LEU A 457 -22.33 28.77 -10.30
N LEU A 458 -22.96 29.61 -11.16
CA LEU A 458 -23.61 30.83 -10.78
C LEU A 458 -25.07 30.79 -11.21
N ASP A 459 -25.94 31.41 -10.40
CA ASP A 459 -27.32 31.69 -10.73
C ASP A 459 -27.41 33.11 -11.34
N TYR A 460 -28.22 33.28 -12.36
CA TYR A 460 -28.33 34.51 -13.15
C TYR A 460 -29.74 35.10 -13.06
N ASP A 461 -29.84 36.44 -13.13
CA ASP A 461 -31.10 37.15 -13.26
C ASP A 461 -31.63 37.09 -14.70
N ASP A 462 -32.85 37.62 -14.92
CA ASP A 462 -33.49 37.71 -16.25
C ASP A 462 -32.70 38.58 -17.24
N ALA A 463 -31.85 39.46 -16.76
CA ALA A 463 -30.95 40.30 -17.56
C ALA A 463 -29.61 39.62 -17.90
N GLY A 464 -29.36 38.43 -17.39
CA GLY A 464 -28.15 37.66 -17.62
C GLY A 464 -26.97 38.08 -16.74
N ASN A 465 -27.19 38.80 -15.64
CA ASN A 465 -26.14 39.13 -14.68
C ASN A 465 -26.04 38.05 -13.61
N PRO A 466 -24.81 37.67 -13.14
CA PRO A 466 -24.65 36.73 -12.06
C PRO A 466 -25.12 37.32 -10.73
N VAL A 467 -26.04 36.65 -10.04
CA VAL A 467 -26.67 37.12 -8.80
C VAL A 467 -26.13 36.39 -7.58
N ALA A 468 -25.95 35.07 -7.68
CA ALA A 468 -25.54 34.22 -6.56
C ALA A 468 -24.73 33.00 -7.02
N LEU A 469 -24.12 32.30 -6.06
CA LEU A 469 -23.54 30.97 -6.30
C LEU A 469 -24.67 29.94 -6.38
N ASN A 470 -24.59 29.00 -7.31
CA ASN A 470 -25.39 27.78 -7.25
C ASN A 470 -24.82 26.88 -6.14
N ASP A 471 -25.56 26.70 -5.05
CA ASP A 471 -25.14 26.00 -3.84
C ASP A 471 -24.59 24.59 -4.13
N ALA A 472 -25.33 23.79 -4.90
CA ALA A 472 -25.00 22.39 -5.14
C ALA A 472 -23.81 22.22 -6.10
N CYS A 473 -23.84 22.99 -7.20
CA CYS A 473 -22.82 22.92 -8.23
C CYS A 473 -21.46 23.43 -7.74
N TYR A 474 -21.47 24.57 -7.02
CA TYR A 474 -20.21 25.13 -6.51
C TYR A 474 -19.61 24.30 -5.38
N GLU A 475 -20.43 23.82 -4.44
CA GLU A 475 -19.96 22.92 -3.36
C GLU A 475 -19.35 21.64 -3.95
N PHE A 476 -20.03 21.00 -4.90
CA PHE A 476 -19.50 19.80 -5.56
C PHE A 476 -18.21 20.09 -6.35
N TRP A 477 -18.14 21.21 -7.04
CA TRP A 477 -16.95 21.64 -7.77
C TRP A 477 -15.74 21.77 -6.85
N LEU A 478 -15.91 22.39 -5.68
CA LEU A 478 -14.82 22.50 -4.70
C LEU A 478 -14.36 21.15 -4.17
N TYR A 479 -15.28 20.23 -3.88
CA TYR A 479 -14.91 18.87 -3.45
C TYR A 479 -14.18 18.09 -4.54
N HIS A 480 -14.61 18.25 -5.79
CA HIS A 480 -13.90 17.65 -6.93
C HIS A 480 -12.48 18.21 -7.07
N GLN A 481 -12.30 19.52 -6.91
CA GLN A 481 -11.00 20.16 -6.95
C GLN A 481 -10.13 19.77 -5.74
N LEU A 482 -10.71 19.67 -4.56
CA LEU A 482 -10.04 19.19 -3.36
C LEU A 482 -9.50 17.76 -3.56
N ALA A 483 -10.35 16.85 -4.04
CA ALA A 483 -9.94 15.48 -4.34
C ALA A 483 -8.79 15.39 -5.36
N LYS A 484 -8.75 16.31 -6.33
CA LYS A 484 -7.64 16.42 -7.28
C LYS A 484 -6.36 16.89 -6.59
N ARG A 485 -6.44 17.95 -5.77
CA ARG A 485 -5.28 18.58 -5.12
C ARG A 485 -4.68 17.74 -4.00
N LEU A 486 -5.49 16.96 -3.31
CA LEU A 486 -4.98 15.95 -2.36
C LEU A 486 -4.14 14.87 -3.06
N ARG A 487 -4.46 14.54 -4.32
CA ARG A 487 -3.67 13.59 -5.12
C ARG A 487 -2.38 14.18 -5.66
N THR A 488 -2.36 15.47 -5.97
CA THR A 488 -1.16 16.17 -6.44
C THR A 488 -0.25 16.65 -5.31
N GLY A 489 -0.75 16.64 -4.06
CA GLY A 489 -0.01 17.14 -2.89
C GLY A 489 -0.05 18.66 -2.73
N ASP A 490 -0.77 19.40 -3.61
CA ASP A 490 -0.94 20.86 -3.47
C ASP A 490 -1.73 21.24 -2.21
N ILE A 491 -2.62 20.34 -1.78
CA ILE A 491 -3.32 20.38 -0.50
C ILE A 491 -3.00 19.09 0.22
N TYR A 492 -2.68 19.20 1.50
CA TYR A 492 -2.29 18.08 2.34
C TYR A 492 -3.01 18.15 3.70
N ILE A 493 -2.81 17.13 4.53
CA ILE A 493 -3.44 17.01 5.85
C ILE A 493 -2.35 16.56 6.84
N ASP A 494 -1.97 17.42 7.78
CA ASP A 494 -0.92 17.13 8.76
C ASP A 494 -1.19 15.88 9.59
N ASP A 495 -2.45 15.67 9.94
CA ASP A 495 -2.89 14.54 10.76
C ASP A 495 -3.39 13.36 9.90
N SER A 496 -2.73 13.10 8.77
CA SER A 496 -2.91 11.98 7.85
C SER A 496 -1.65 11.11 7.79
N LEU A 497 -1.81 9.85 7.42
CA LEU A 497 -0.69 8.97 7.07
C LEU A 497 -0.41 9.00 5.57
N GLN A 498 -1.47 9.15 4.74
CA GLN A 498 -1.42 9.03 3.29
C GLN A 498 -1.37 10.39 2.56
N HIS A 499 -1.93 11.44 3.17
CA HIS A 499 -2.09 12.76 2.56
C HIS A 499 -1.31 13.86 3.31
N ARG A 500 -0.20 13.48 3.95
CA ARG A 500 0.69 14.43 4.63
C ARG A 500 1.52 15.25 3.63
N ARG A 501 2.20 16.26 4.12
CA ARG A 501 3.06 17.11 3.30
C ARG A 501 4.18 16.29 2.66
N LEU A 502 4.40 16.46 1.35
CA LEU A 502 5.47 15.76 0.63
C LEU A 502 6.86 16.08 1.21
N ALA A 503 7.09 17.31 1.67
CA ALA A 503 8.35 17.72 2.29
C ALA A 503 8.72 16.89 3.53
N ASP A 504 7.72 16.35 4.27
CA ASP A 504 7.95 15.52 5.45
C ASP A 504 8.46 14.10 5.10
N GLU A 505 8.41 13.73 3.83
CA GLU A 505 8.99 12.48 3.29
C GLU A 505 10.43 12.65 2.82
N LEU A 506 10.88 13.89 2.66
CA LEU A 506 12.21 14.20 2.19
C LEU A 506 13.18 14.34 3.37
N VAL A 507 14.41 13.95 3.14
CA VAL A 507 15.49 14.14 4.12
C VAL A 507 15.77 15.64 4.26
N PRO A 508 15.81 16.19 5.49
CA PRO A 508 16.24 17.56 5.72
C PRO A 508 17.63 17.83 5.15
N LEU A 509 17.85 19.05 4.62
CA LEU A 509 19.10 19.39 3.95
C LEU A 509 20.34 19.31 4.87
N ASP A 510 20.17 19.54 6.17
CA ASP A 510 21.21 19.43 7.19
C ASP A 510 21.60 17.97 7.49
N GLU A 511 20.68 17.03 7.31
CA GLU A 511 20.94 15.59 7.44
C GLU A 511 21.47 14.95 6.14
N TYR A 512 21.40 15.67 5.02
CA TYR A 512 21.74 15.12 3.71
C TYR A 512 23.22 14.75 3.57
N ALA A 513 24.14 15.62 4.00
CA ALA A 513 25.57 15.38 3.86
C ALA A 513 26.09 14.15 4.67
N PRO A 514 25.68 13.94 5.94
CA PRO A 514 26.02 12.73 6.68
C PRO A 514 25.46 11.45 6.02
N LEU A 515 24.26 11.50 5.45
CA LEU A 515 23.64 10.36 4.77
C LEU A 515 24.36 10.03 3.47
N LEU A 516 24.80 11.03 2.69
CA LEU A 516 25.62 10.82 1.50
C LEU A 516 26.88 10.02 1.80
N ALA A 517 27.61 10.38 2.87
CA ALA A 517 28.81 9.65 3.28
C ALA A 517 28.51 8.17 3.65
N GLN A 518 27.35 7.90 4.23
CA GLN A 518 26.92 6.53 4.52
C GLN A 518 26.55 5.76 3.24
N MET A 519 25.95 6.43 2.25
CA MET A 519 25.61 5.83 0.96
C MET A 519 26.85 5.51 0.13
N ASP A 520 27.89 6.34 0.18
CA ASP A 520 29.19 6.05 -0.43
C ASP A 520 29.82 4.79 0.17
N ALA A 521 29.78 4.66 1.49
CA ALA A 521 30.27 3.47 2.20
C ALA A 521 29.49 2.19 1.88
N ALA A 522 28.23 2.32 1.45
CA ALA A 522 27.36 1.20 1.06
C ALA A 522 27.39 0.90 -0.47
N ASP A 523 28.30 1.53 -1.23
CA ASP A 523 28.44 1.40 -2.70
C ASP A 523 27.15 1.75 -3.50
N ILE A 524 26.34 2.65 -2.95
CA ILE A 524 25.14 3.21 -3.60
C ILE A 524 25.30 4.70 -3.96
N ALA A 525 26.53 5.15 -4.10
CA ALA A 525 26.92 6.53 -4.45
C ALA A 525 26.26 7.04 -5.75
N TRP A 526 25.91 6.13 -6.67
CA TRP A 526 25.20 6.50 -7.89
C TRP A 526 23.82 7.15 -7.65
N LEU A 527 23.17 6.88 -6.50
CA LEU A 527 21.93 7.54 -6.08
C LEU A 527 22.17 8.99 -5.64
N CYS A 528 23.41 9.34 -5.32
CA CYS A 528 23.81 10.64 -4.81
C CYS A 528 24.25 11.60 -5.91
N GLN A 529 24.30 11.15 -7.16
CA GLN A 529 24.69 12.02 -8.29
C GLN A 529 23.63 13.10 -8.51
N PRO A 530 24.05 14.32 -8.89
CA PRO A 530 23.12 15.40 -9.19
C PRO A 530 22.11 14.95 -10.26
N VAL A 531 20.83 15.11 -9.97
CA VAL A 531 19.71 14.71 -10.84
C VAL A 531 19.85 15.32 -12.25
N GLY A 532 20.39 16.55 -12.35
CA GLY A 532 20.62 17.25 -13.61
C GLY A 532 21.44 16.43 -14.61
N GLY A 533 22.59 15.93 -14.19
CA GLY A 533 23.47 15.13 -15.08
C GLY A 533 22.79 13.82 -15.53
N ARG A 534 22.03 13.18 -14.66
CA ARG A 534 21.27 11.97 -15.02
C ARG A 534 20.12 12.28 -15.98
N LEU A 535 19.40 13.38 -15.77
CA LEU A 535 18.33 13.82 -16.67
C LEU A 535 18.87 14.21 -18.04
N GLU A 536 20.03 14.85 -18.12
CA GLU A 536 20.70 15.18 -19.39
C GLU A 536 21.11 13.90 -20.14
N ALA A 537 21.68 12.92 -19.45
CA ALA A 537 22.03 11.63 -20.03
C ALA A 537 20.79 10.89 -20.57
N LEU A 538 19.71 10.83 -19.79
CA LEU A 538 18.44 10.24 -20.22
C LEU A 538 17.78 10.99 -21.37
N ALA A 539 17.88 12.33 -21.37
CA ALA A 539 17.37 13.16 -22.47
C ALA A 539 18.16 12.92 -23.77
N GLU A 540 19.48 12.72 -23.66
CA GLU A 540 20.31 12.38 -24.82
C GLU A 540 20.01 10.97 -25.34
N GLU A 541 19.90 9.99 -24.45
CA GLU A 541 19.47 8.64 -24.80
C GLU A 541 18.10 8.64 -25.48
N LEU A 542 17.13 9.37 -24.93
CA LEU A 542 15.80 9.54 -25.52
C LEU A 542 15.88 10.16 -26.93
N ARG A 543 16.72 11.19 -27.12
CA ARG A 543 16.94 11.81 -28.44
C ARG A 543 17.49 10.79 -29.44
N GLN A 544 18.48 10.01 -29.05
CA GLN A 544 19.08 8.97 -29.88
C GLN A 544 18.07 7.90 -30.28
N GLN A 545 17.31 7.39 -29.27
CA GLN A 545 16.24 6.42 -29.53
C GLN A 545 15.13 7.00 -30.41
N TRP A 546 14.77 8.26 -30.20
CA TRP A 546 13.78 8.94 -31.02
C TRP A 546 14.24 9.11 -32.48
N HIS A 547 15.50 9.45 -32.68
CA HIS A 547 16.08 9.52 -34.04
C HIS A 547 16.14 8.15 -34.72
N ALA A 548 16.55 7.12 -33.99
CA ALA A 548 16.55 5.74 -34.47
C ALA A 548 15.14 5.30 -34.87
N PHE A 549 14.17 5.48 -33.99
CA PHE A 549 12.75 5.18 -34.21
C PHE A 549 12.21 5.88 -35.47
N ASN A 550 12.42 7.19 -35.58
CA ASN A 550 11.97 7.94 -36.75
C ASN A 550 12.65 7.48 -38.06
N SER A 551 13.91 7.07 -37.97
CA SER A 551 14.64 6.52 -39.14
C SER A 551 14.06 5.17 -39.57
N GLU A 552 13.75 4.29 -38.61
CA GLU A 552 13.15 2.99 -38.88
C GLU A 552 11.71 3.12 -39.38
N LEU A 553 10.94 4.05 -38.84
CA LEU A 553 9.59 4.35 -39.28
C LEU A 553 9.58 4.84 -40.74
N ARG A 554 10.51 5.77 -41.11
CA ARG A 554 10.66 6.27 -42.49
C ARG A 554 11.13 5.19 -43.47
N ARG A 555 11.89 4.21 -42.98
CA ARG A 555 12.36 3.06 -43.79
C ARG A 555 11.33 1.93 -43.89
N GLY A 556 10.16 2.07 -43.24
CA GLY A 556 9.13 1.02 -43.20
C GLY A 556 9.56 -0.25 -42.47
N LYS A 557 10.56 -0.18 -41.59
CA LYS A 557 11.05 -1.32 -40.81
C LYS A 557 10.19 -1.68 -39.61
N LEU A 558 9.17 -0.88 -39.32
CA LEU A 558 8.25 -1.09 -38.21
C LEU A 558 6.90 -1.60 -38.77
N PRO A 559 6.69 -2.90 -38.94
CA PRO A 559 5.54 -3.46 -39.66
C PRO A 559 4.19 -3.16 -39.00
N HIS A 560 4.22 -2.76 -37.75
CA HIS A 560 3.00 -2.47 -36.98
C HIS A 560 2.71 -0.97 -36.82
N LEU A 561 3.54 -0.12 -37.41
CA LEU A 561 3.44 1.33 -37.31
C LEU A 561 3.50 1.97 -38.69
N GLU A 562 2.52 2.81 -38.98
CA GLU A 562 2.44 3.59 -40.21
C GLU A 562 2.21 5.06 -39.89
N PHE A 563 2.92 5.96 -40.56
CA PHE A 563 2.69 7.39 -40.44
C PHE A 563 1.82 7.89 -41.60
N ASP A 564 0.55 8.20 -41.28
CA ASP A 564 -0.36 8.83 -42.25
C ASP A 564 0.05 10.32 -42.43
N THR A 565 0.69 10.60 -43.54
CA THR A 565 1.18 11.94 -43.89
C THR A 565 0.05 12.93 -44.14
N ALA A 566 -1.11 12.46 -44.63
CA ALA A 566 -2.25 13.33 -44.94
C ALA A 566 -2.94 13.81 -43.66
N ARG A 567 -3.05 12.95 -42.67
CA ARG A 567 -3.68 13.25 -41.37
C ARG A 567 -2.68 13.58 -40.27
N ARG A 568 -1.38 13.55 -40.55
CA ARG A 568 -0.27 13.78 -39.61
C ARG A 568 -0.41 12.97 -38.31
N ARG A 569 -0.76 11.69 -38.40
CA ARG A 569 -0.93 10.81 -37.26
C ARG A 569 -0.20 9.49 -37.44
N LEU A 570 0.26 8.95 -36.31
CA LEU A 570 0.79 7.60 -36.24
C LEU A 570 -0.39 6.61 -36.13
N ILE A 571 -0.41 5.60 -36.97
CA ILE A 571 -1.39 4.51 -36.96
C ILE A 571 -0.66 3.28 -36.48
N TRP A 572 -1.16 2.69 -35.41
CA TRP A 572 -0.67 1.42 -34.89
C TRP A 572 -1.61 0.30 -35.33
N HIS A 573 -1.03 -0.75 -35.90
CA HIS A 573 -1.75 -1.97 -36.25
C HIS A 573 -1.38 -3.08 -35.28
N LYS A 574 -2.40 -3.69 -34.65
CA LYS A 574 -2.16 -4.85 -33.83
C LYS A 574 -1.47 -5.93 -34.65
N PRO A 575 -0.38 -6.57 -34.16
CA PRO A 575 0.23 -7.70 -34.82
C PRO A 575 -0.82 -8.75 -35.17
N LYS A 576 -0.83 -9.22 -36.41
CA LYS A 576 -1.66 -10.35 -36.78
C LYS A 576 -1.20 -11.56 -35.93
N ALA A 577 -2.14 -12.30 -35.41
CA ALA A 577 -1.95 -13.37 -34.43
C ALA A 577 -1.30 -14.65 -35.01
N GLU A 578 -0.38 -14.54 -35.95
CA GLU A 578 0.36 -15.72 -36.44
C GLU A 578 1.28 -16.31 -35.34
N ASP A 579 1.67 -15.50 -34.33
CA ASP A 579 2.48 -15.92 -33.18
C ASP A 579 1.76 -15.66 -31.84
N SER A 580 0.42 -15.68 -31.82
CA SER A 580 -0.29 -15.58 -30.55
C SER A 580 0.05 -16.80 -29.69
N PRO A 581 0.43 -16.63 -28.40
CA PRO A 581 0.59 -17.76 -27.48
C PRO A 581 -0.65 -18.64 -27.38
N ASP A 582 -1.82 -18.12 -27.78
CA ASP A 582 -3.12 -18.82 -27.83
C ASP A 582 -3.37 -19.51 -29.18
N ALA A 583 -2.46 -19.44 -30.16
CA ALA A 583 -2.64 -20.16 -31.42
C ALA A 583 -2.63 -21.69 -31.16
N PRO A 584 -3.59 -22.47 -31.72
CA PRO A 584 -3.70 -23.90 -31.45
C PRO A 584 -2.42 -24.70 -31.70
N ASP A 585 -1.57 -24.21 -32.59
CA ASP A 585 -0.29 -24.86 -32.96
C ASP A 585 0.92 -24.31 -32.21
N SER A 586 0.77 -23.28 -31.36
CA SER A 586 1.85 -22.76 -30.53
C SER A 586 2.20 -23.74 -29.40
N PHE A 587 3.43 -23.69 -28.91
CA PHE A 587 3.84 -24.45 -27.72
C PHE A 587 2.86 -24.21 -26.56
N TYR A 588 2.49 -22.96 -26.33
CA TYR A 588 1.56 -22.58 -25.25
C TYR A 588 0.12 -23.03 -25.50
N GLY A 589 -0.34 -23.05 -26.77
CA GLY A 589 -1.68 -23.55 -27.14
C GLY A 589 -1.86 -25.06 -26.96
N ARG A 590 -0.75 -25.81 -26.83
CA ARG A 590 -0.75 -27.26 -26.51
C ARG A 590 -0.72 -27.55 -25.02
N LEU A 591 -0.47 -26.55 -24.18
CA LEU A 591 -0.49 -26.72 -22.75
C LEU A 591 -1.95 -26.76 -22.24
N PRO A 592 -2.25 -27.60 -21.25
CA PRO A 592 -3.57 -27.59 -20.63
C PRO A 592 -3.84 -26.22 -20.01
N LEU A 593 -5.09 -25.74 -20.17
CA LEU A 593 -5.55 -24.56 -19.46
C LEU A 593 -5.40 -24.81 -17.94
N THR A 594 -4.56 -24.02 -17.32
CA THR A 594 -4.25 -24.15 -15.90
C THR A 594 -4.71 -22.88 -15.19
N ASP A 595 -5.52 -23.03 -14.14
CA ASP A 595 -5.93 -21.93 -13.29
C ASP A 595 -4.72 -21.42 -12.49
N ILE A 596 -4.63 -20.11 -12.29
CA ILE A 596 -3.59 -19.48 -11.46
C ILE A 596 -3.58 -20.06 -10.04
N ALA A 597 -4.75 -20.46 -9.52
CA ALA A 597 -4.88 -21.14 -8.24
C ALA A 597 -4.17 -22.51 -8.23
N ASP A 598 -4.19 -23.24 -9.35
CA ASP A 598 -3.52 -24.54 -9.45
C ASP A 598 -2.01 -24.37 -9.58
N VAL A 599 -1.54 -23.32 -10.27
CA VAL A 599 -0.12 -22.96 -10.31
C VAL A 599 0.37 -22.61 -8.91
N LEU A 600 -0.40 -21.79 -8.16
CA LEU A 600 -0.04 -21.41 -6.79
C LEU A 600 -0.04 -22.61 -5.84
N ARG A 601 -0.98 -23.57 -5.98
CA ARG A 601 -0.98 -24.83 -5.21
C ARG A 601 0.25 -25.68 -5.53
N PHE A 602 0.62 -25.76 -6.80
CA PHE A 602 1.82 -26.50 -7.22
C PHE A 602 3.09 -25.87 -6.61
N VAL A 603 3.21 -24.54 -6.66
CA VAL A 603 4.33 -23.81 -6.06
C VAL A 603 4.35 -24.00 -4.55
N ASP A 604 3.18 -23.89 -3.88
CA ASP A 604 3.06 -24.08 -2.44
C ASP A 604 3.46 -25.49 -2.02
N GLY A 605 3.12 -26.50 -2.82
CA GLY A 605 3.54 -27.88 -2.60
C GLY A 605 5.07 -28.09 -2.66
N LYS A 606 5.81 -27.14 -3.28
CA LYS A 606 7.27 -27.18 -3.38
C LYS A 606 7.97 -26.32 -2.31
N CYS A 607 7.50 -25.12 -2.06
CA CYS A 607 8.17 -24.16 -1.19
C CYS A 607 7.36 -23.76 0.05
N GLN A 608 6.13 -24.27 0.21
CA GLN A 608 5.24 -24.04 1.36
C GLN A 608 5.06 -22.54 1.71
N PHE A 609 5.03 -21.66 0.70
CA PHE A 609 4.99 -20.21 0.92
C PHE A 609 3.73 -19.75 1.66
N LEU A 610 2.61 -20.49 1.56
CA LEU A 610 1.38 -20.18 2.31
C LEU A 610 1.57 -20.31 3.83
N SER A 611 2.52 -21.13 4.29
CA SER A 611 2.84 -21.26 5.71
C SER A 611 3.47 -19.99 6.31
N ALA A 612 4.07 -19.14 5.46
CA ALA A 612 4.61 -17.85 5.87
C ALA A 612 3.50 -16.81 6.15
N LEU A 613 2.28 -17.05 5.66
CA LEU A 613 1.14 -16.17 5.86
C LEU A 613 0.43 -16.54 7.16
N THR A 614 0.82 -15.89 8.24
CA THR A 614 0.22 -16.11 9.57
C THR A 614 -0.84 -15.05 9.87
N PRO A 615 -1.96 -15.42 10.55
CA PRO A 615 -2.94 -14.44 11.00
C PRO A 615 -2.30 -13.45 11.99
N LEU A 616 -2.67 -12.18 11.89
CA LEU A 616 -2.21 -11.13 12.82
C LEU A 616 -2.56 -11.41 14.29
N GLN A 617 -3.51 -12.31 14.57
CA GLN A 617 -3.93 -12.70 15.91
C GLN A 617 -3.99 -14.24 16.07
N PRO A 618 -2.85 -14.94 16.06
CA PRO A 618 -2.83 -16.41 16.09
C PRO A 618 -3.44 -17.01 17.35
N ARG A 619 -3.46 -16.28 18.48
CA ARG A 619 -3.99 -16.80 19.77
C ARG A 619 -5.51 -16.94 19.84
N TYR A 620 -6.26 -16.25 19.00
CA TYR A 620 -7.73 -16.29 18.98
C TYR A 620 -8.32 -17.08 17.82
N VAL A 621 -7.51 -17.47 16.87
CA VAL A 621 -7.92 -18.33 15.77
C VAL A 621 -7.69 -19.76 16.20
N LYS A 622 -8.76 -20.43 16.66
CA LYS A 622 -8.72 -21.85 17.04
C LYS A 622 -8.40 -22.78 15.85
N GLN A 623 -8.52 -22.31 14.64
CA GLN A 623 -8.17 -22.99 13.40
C GLN A 623 -7.27 -22.05 12.60
N GLY A 624 -6.17 -22.55 12.07
CA GLY A 624 -5.37 -21.85 11.08
C GLY A 624 -6.23 -21.45 9.88
N ALA A 625 -5.85 -20.38 9.17
CA ALA A 625 -6.54 -20.04 7.93
C ALA A 625 -6.46 -21.25 6.99
N GLU A 626 -7.61 -21.69 6.47
CA GLU A 626 -7.63 -22.78 5.51
C GLU A 626 -6.82 -22.38 4.26
N THR A 627 -5.96 -23.27 3.80
CA THR A 627 -5.09 -23.07 2.62
C THR A 627 -5.86 -22.54 1.42
N ASN A 628 -7.09 -23.04 1.20
CA ASN A 628 -7.94 -22.58 0.11
C ASN A 628 -8.38 -21.12 0.25
N ASN A 629 -8.63 -20.64 1.47
CA ASN A 629 -9.01 -19.26 1.71
C ASN A 629 -7.82 -18.32 1.50
N LEU A 630 -6.63 -18.70 1.96
CA LEU A 630 -5.40 -17.95 1.69
C LEU A 630 -5.10 -17.89 0.19
N LEU A 631 -5.24 -19.00 -0.50
CA LEU A 631 -5.03 -19.09 -1.94
C LEU A 631 -6.03 -18.19 -2.70
N ALA A 632 -7.31 -18.19 -2.31
CA ALA A 632 -8.33 -17.32 -2.90
C ALA A 632 -8.01 -15.82 -2.70
N VAL A 633 -7.54 -15.43 -1.51
CA VAL A 633 -7.12 -14.06 -1.23
C VAL A 633 -5.92 -13.66 -2.09
N ILE A 634 -4.90 -14.50 -2.19
CA ILE A 634 -3.71 -14.22 -3.01
C ILE A 634 -4.07 -14.13 -4.48
N THR A 635 -4.91 -15.03 -4.98
CA THR A 635 -5.40 -15.01 -6.37
C THR A 635 -6.16 -13.71 -6.65
N ALA A 636 -7.04 -13.29 -5.74
CA ALA A 636 -7.79 -12.03 -5.87
C ALA A 636 -6.91 -10.78 -5.79
N MET A 637 -5.77 -10.83 -5.10
CA MET A 637 -4.80 -9.73 -5.04
C MET A 637 -3.90 -9.67 -6.29
N ALA A 638 -3.70 -10.82 -6.95
CA ALA A 638 -2.88 -10.92 -8.15
C ALA A 638 -3.65 -10.57 -9.45
N MET A 639 -4.99 -10.60 -9.43
CA MET A 639 -5.88 -10.15 -10.51
C MET A 639 -6.19 -8.66 -10.42
#